data_1d328469a0cfa96abb9002dbbf43e3d9
#
_entry.id   1d328469a0cfa96abb9002dbbf43e3d9
#
_cell.length_a   1.000
_cell.length_b   1.000
_cell.length_c   1.000
_cell.angle_alpha   90.00
_cell.angle_beta   90.00
_cell.angle_gamma   90.00
#
_symmetry.space_group_name_H-M   'P 1'
#
loop_
_entity.id
_entity.type
_entity.pdbx_description
1 polymer ?
#
loop_
_entity_poly.entity_id
_entity_poly.type
_entity_poly.pdbx_seq_one_letter_code
_entity_poly.pdbx_strand_id
1 'polypeptide(L)'
;MPLLHADMQREVIECFPEFIDDRQHDEVVESLLEQMDGNSALLPPVLDALSNLHLDDALLATVQHKVMPKLQSAELQVLPLLVKFLLQTAGSGAESTSVLRSIRDLDVTALRLGFDEGDRETKREREREGASAESLVIDSLRGGFRCNFAITTVVLKELEKTQTEHTPMDVWMLLVLHSLPGHRPKVHAICRKQAKRGVLTAAVVRRAVAASLSALREYFSEALALAGTLTRDSNPMPRRVGSAFYHTLFVTFEEDFHRQEVLQGLITHTGSASAREVDCALEVARELSAQEPHAADLRRHLQFVQNIMDYMEAFADEQIRTLYSIFANLSLSAMRSTGSMPMDDQIHILLRKQLGHPDALYKRMGILGATAMVTCFGAVQHPAATDATAADAEPSACLIPAELLKYIEGMLEMVFTSCVGKPGCLAFAYDELALAFEQSNCTKVDERILTNIFERASEDFEGGYLLDLGDDAALSPAPMPDWLSLKSQAWMNLDQHNAVIILNVLPLAASALSSEREQLTTLCSLFRLLVSTTRLTSGSVEDIDAVLGCPLYMMAVTTSTAGAASAMTSSDSINIFDSAFRAFFSNLPRREKELVTKCVFVATNWTRELLNGFCMEKSTEMRVKTRQRLRDLVGLERKLDICLEFLLRLMVSS
;
A
#
# COMPACT_ATOMS: atom_id res chain seq x y z
N MET A 1 -0.43 -28.15 -60.83
CA MET A 1 -1.14 -27.84 -59.58
C MET A 1 -2.38 -26.93 -59.79
N PRO A 2 -2.38 -25.79 -60.50
CA PRO A 2 -3.54 -24.89 -60.51
C PRO A 2 -4.81 -25.39 -61.22
N LEU A 3 -4.74 -26.55 -61.84
CA LEU A 3 -5.88 -27.18 -62.55
C LEU A 3 -6.63 -28.28 -61.73
N LEU A 4 -6.11 -28.60 -60.51
CA LEU A 4 -6.72 -29.59 -59.63
C LEU A 4 -7.68 -28.93 -58.62
N HIS A 5 -8.72 -29.67 -58.21
CA HIS A 5 -9.61 -29.26 -57.14
C HIS A 5 -8.83 -29.11 -55.83
N ALA A 6 -9.20 -28.14 -54.96
CA ALA A 6 -8.46 -27.80 -53.74
C ALA A 6 -8.14 -29.00 -52.84
N ASP A 7 -9.07 -29.93 -52.71
CA ASP A 7 -8.87 -31.16 -51.86
C ASP A 7 -7.79 -32.07 -52.49
N MET A 8 -7.75 -32.20 -53.81
CA MET A 8 -6.70 -32.97 -54.49
C MET A 8 -5.36 -32.30 -54.46
N GLN A 9 -5.33 -30.95 -54.48
CA GLN A 9 -4.07 -30.21 -54.29
C GLN A 9 -3.50 -30.45 -52.91
N ARG A 10 -4.35 -30.49 -51.90
CA ARG A 10 -3.96 -30.77 -50.51
C ARG A 10 -3.35 -32.19 -50.38
N GLU A 11 -4.07 -33.23 -50.86
CA GLU A 11 -3.57 -34.60 -50.81
C GLU A 11 -2.23 -34.77 -51.54
N VAL A 12 -2.06 -34.14 -52.69
CA VAL A 12 -0.79 -34.19 -53.46
C VAL A 12 0.33 -33.53 -52.67
N ILE A 13 0.08 -32.37 -52.05
CA ILE A 13 1.10 -31.67 -51.25
C ILE A 13 1.50 -32.51 -50.01
N GLU A 14 0.56 -33.12 -49.32
CA GLU A 14 0.81 -33.97 -48.18
C GLU A 14 1.68 -35.21 -48.51
N CYS A 15 1.59 -35.72 -49.74
CA CYS A 15 2.40 -36.84 -50.20
C CYS A 15 3.79 -36.47 -50.72
N PHE A 16 4.09 -35.19 -50.96
CA PHE A 16 5.40 -34.76 -51.52
C PHE A 16 6.61 -35.29 -50.76
N PRO A 17 6.67 -35.25 -49.43
CA PRO A 17 7.81 -35.75 -48.69
C PRO A 17 8.12 -37.26 -48.88
N GLU A 18 7.14 -38.01 -49.35
CA GLU A 18 7.28 -39.48 -49.55
C GLU A 18 7.89 -39.82 -50.91
N PHE A 19 7.72 -38.94 -51.90
CA PHE A 19 8.06 -39.24 -53.30
C PHE A 19 9.27 -38.46 -53.84
N ILE A 20 9.75 -37.45 -53.13
CA ILE A 20 10.75 -36.51 -53.63
C ILE A 20 12.14 -36.94 -53.16
N ASP A 21 13.09 -37.04 -54.11
CA ASP A 21 14.51 -37.26 -53.83
C ASP A 21 15.16 -35.99 -53.27
N ASP A 22 16.10 -36.12 -52.33
CA ASP A 22 16.82 -35.02 -51.68
C ASP A 22 17.42 -34.02 -52.68
N ARG A 23 17.74 -34.45 -53.91
CA ARG A 23 18.29 -33.61 -54.98
C ARG A 23 17.30 -32.61 -55.59
N GLN A 24 16.00 -32.81 -55.37
CA GLN A 24 14.93 -32.00 -55.96
C GLN A 24 14.28 -31.09 -54.91
N HIS A 25 14.78 -31.08 -53.66
CA HIS A 25 14.19 -30.31 -52.58
C HIS A 25 14.13 -28.80 -52.91
N ASP A 26 15.16 -28.24 -53.59
CA ASP A 26 15.24 -26.82 -53.92
C ASP A 26 14.07 -26.38 -54.85
N GLU A 27 13.84 -27.13 -55.92
CA GLU A 27 12.75 -26.81 -56.91
C GLU A 27 11.36 -27.00 -56.28
N VAL A 28 11.23 -28.00 -55.41
CA VAL A 28 9.95 -28.28 -54.75
C VAL A 28 9.65 -27.24 -53.67
N VAL A 29 10.62 -26.82 -52.89
CA VAL A 29 10.47 -25.76 -51.88
C VAL A 29 10.04 -24.45 -52.56
N GLU A 30 10.68 -24.07 -53.70
CA GLU A 30 10.32 -22.87 -54.44
C GLU A 30 8.88 -22.94 -54.94
N SER A 31 8.48 -24.09 -55.53
CA SER A 31 7.12 -24.33 -55.97
C SER A 31 6.09 -24.33 -54.85
N LEU A 32 6.39 -24.90 -53.68
CA LEU A 32 5.52 -24.89 -52.51
C LEU A 32 5.32 -23.46 -51.95
N LEU A 33 6.40 -22.67 -51.94
CA LEU A 33 6.36 -21.26 -51.50
C LEU A 33 5.52 -20.39 -52.47
N GLU A 34 5.57 -20.65 -53.77
CA GLU A 34 4.70 -19.99 -54.76
C GLU A 34 3.21 -20.36 -54.56
N GLN A 35 2.93 -21.61 -54.28
CA GLN A 35 1.56 -22.06 -54.01
C GLN A 35 1.01 -21.45 -52.72
N MET A 36 1.85 -21.31 -51.71
CA MET A 36 1.51 -20.65 -50.42
C MET A 36 1.14 -19.17 -50.64
N ASP A 37 1.78 -18.47 -51.59
CA ASP A 37 1.48 -17.08 -51.90
C ASP A 37 0.19 -16.92 -52.72
N GLY A 38 -0.18 -17.94 -53.50
CA GLY A 38 -1.35 -17.93 -54.36
C GLY A 38 -2.68 -18.32 -53.65
N ASN A 39 -2.63 -19.15 -52.62
CA ASN A 39 -3.82 -19.67 -51.95
C ASN A 39 -3.60 -19.94 -50.46
N SER A 40 -4.24 -19.13 -49.60
CA SER A 40 -4.12 -19.25 -48.13
C SER A 40 -4.66 -20.59 -47.59
N ALA A 41 -5.60 -21.25 -48.25
CA ALA A 41 -6.13 -22.54 -47.86
C ALA A 41 -5.10 -23.69 -47.97
N LEU A 42 -4.06 -23.51 -48.76
CA LEU A 42 -2.97 -24.48 -48.91
C LEU A 42 -1.83 -24.28 -47.88
N LEU A 43 -1.91 -23.22 -47.09
CA LEU A 43 -0.86 -22.91 -46.12
C LEU A 43 -0.60 -24.05 -45.08
N PRO A 44 -1.63 -24.66 -44.45
CA PRO A 44 -1.40 -25.79 -43.53
C PRO A 44 -0.72 -26.99 -44.19
N PRO A 45 -1.16 -27.54 -45.31
CA PRO A 45 -0.49 -28.70 -45.93
C PRO A 45 0.90 -28.37 -46.45
N VAL A 46 1.15 -27.13 -46.93
CA VAL A 46 2.49 -26.68 -47.37
C VAL A 46 3.46 -26.65 -46.17
N LEU A 47 3.03 -26.10 -45.02
CA LEU A 47 3.86 -26.06 -43.81
C LEU A 47 4.18 -27.47 -43.28
N ASP A 48 3.22 -28.38 -43.37
CA ASP A 48 3.43 -29.79 -42.95
C ASP A 48 4.40 -30.50 -43.91
N ALA A 49 4.24 -30.35 -45.21
CA ALA A 49 5.18 -30.87 -46.19
C ALA A 49 6.60 -30.32 -45.99
N LEU A 50 6.75 -28.97 -45.83
CA LEU A 50 8.04 -28.32 -45.57
C LEU A 50 8.68 -28.79 -44.23
N SER A 51 7.89 -29.14 -43.21
CA SER A 51 8.39 -29.68 -41.95
C SER A 51 8.97 -31.08 -42.07
N ASN A 52 8.51 -31.85 -43.05
CA ASN A 52 8.90 -33.23 -43.26
C ASN A 52 10.03 -33.37 -44.31
N LEU A 53 10.35 -32.31 -45.06
CA LEU A 53 11.48 -32.30 -45.99
C LEU A 53 12.81 -32.04 -45.25
N HIS A 54 13.88 -32.69 -45.71
CA HIS A 54 15.23 -32.47 -45.20
C HIS A 54 15.86 -31.25 -45.90
N LEU A 55 15.65 -30.07 -45.31
CA LEU A 55 16.12 -28.79 -45.85
C LEU A 55 17.49 -28.46 -45.32
N ASP A 56 18.38 -27.95 -46.15
CA ASP A 56 19.64 -27.38 -45.72
C ASP A 56 19.45 -26.01 -45.05
N ASP A 57 20.46 -25.50 -44.33
CA ASP A 57 20.36 -24.25 -43.56
C ASP A 57 20.02 -23.05 -44.45
N ALA A 58 20.45 -23.02 -45.72
CA ALA A 58 20.21 -21.89 -46.65
C ALA A 58 18.76 -21.86 -47.16
N LEU A 59 18.24 -23.03 -47.52
CA LEU A 59 16.83 -23.17 -47.91
C LEU A 59 15.90 -22.90 -46.73
N LEU A 60 16.26 -23.41 -45.55
CA LEU A 60 15.50 -23.18 -44.34
C LEU A 60 15.40 -21.68 -44.03
N ALA A 61 16.50 -20.92 -44.15
CA ALA A 61 16.50 -19.47 -43.99
C ALA A 61 15.58 -18.77 -44.99
N THR A 62 15.58 -19.23 -46.25
CA THR A 62 14.72 -18.68 -47.30
C THR A 62 13.25 -18.91 -47.00
N VAL A 63 12.90 -20.13 -46.58
CA VAL A 63 11.54 -20.51 -46.16
C VAL A 63 11.08 -19.64 -44.98
N GLN A 64 11.91 -19.53 -43.95
CA GLN A 64 11.60 -18.71 -42.78
C GLN A 64 11.38 -17.26 -43.11
N HIS A 65 12.22 -16.67 -44.00
CA HIS A 65 12.08 -15.30 -44.42
C HIS A 65 10.76 -15.04 -45.18
N LYS A 66 10.26 -16.01 -45.95
CA LYS A 66 8.96 -15.91 -46.65
C LYS A 66 7.75 -16.21 -45.73
N VAL A 67 7.91 -17.06 -44.72
CA VAL A 67 6.84 -17.41 -43.77
C VAL A 67 6.63 -16.35 -42.69
N MET A 68 7.70 -15.70 -42.19
CA MET A 68 7.63 -14.68 -41.13
C MET A 68 6.61 -13.54 -41.38
N PRO A 69 6.54 -12.91 -42.58
CA PRO A 69 5.56 -11.84 -42.83
C PRO A 69 4.11 -12.32 -42.72
N LYS A 70 3.87 -13.61 -42.97
CA LYS A 70 2.53 -14.19 -42.91
C LYS A 70 1.99 -14.31 -41.47
N LEU A 71 2.85 -14.28 -40.46
CA LEU A 71 2.42 -14.23 -39.03
C LEU A 71 1.47 -13.07 -38.72
N GLN A 72 1.65 -11.92 -39.40
CA GLN A 72 0.82 -10.74 -39.15
C GLN A 72 -0.47 -10.69 -40.00
N SER A 73 -0.55 -11.50 -41.06
CA SER A 73 -1.67 -11.53 -42.00
C SER A 73 -2.43 -12.85 -42.02
N ALA A 74 -1.99 -13.86 -41.28
CA ALA A 74 -2.60 -15.18 -41.28
C ALA A 74 -3.94 -15.20 -40.53
N GLU A 75 -4.83 -16.07 -40.99
CA GLU A 75 -6.04 -16.41 -40.25
C GLU A 75 -5.70 -17.04 -38.90
N LEU A 76 -6.52 -16.73 -37.89
CA LEU A 76 -6.29 -17.19 -36.50
C LEU A 76 -6.16 -18.70 -36.33
N GLN A 77 -6.81 -19.48 -37.23
CA GLN A 77 -6.74 -20.95 -37.21
C GLN A 77 -5.38 -21.50 -37.68
N VAL A 78 -4.67 -20.76 -38.51
CA VAL A 78 -3.39 -21.17 -39.10
C VAL A 78 -2.20 -20.66 -38.29
N LEU A 79 -2.40 -19.61 -37.50
CA LEU A 79 -1.35 -18.96 -36.75
C LEU A 79 -0.57 -19.90 -35.78
N PRO A 80 -1.22 -20.85 -35.06
CA PRO A 80 -0.50 -21.81 -34.21
C PRO A 80 0.45 -22.71 -35.01
N LEU A 81 0.06 -23.10 -36.24
CA LEU A 81 0.90 -23.92 -37.13
C LEU A 81 2.12 -23.15 -37.61
N LEU A 82 1.92 -21.86 -37.98
CA LEU A 82 3.04 -20.98 -38.37
C LEU A 82 4.04 -20.80 -37.23
N VAL A 83 3.57 -20.54 -36.00
CA VAL A 83 4.42 -20.41 -34.81
C VAL A 83 5.17 -21.71 -34.54
N LYS A 84 4.47 -22.86 -34.59
CA LYS A 84 5.09 -24.18 -34.40
C LYS A 84 6.16 -24.44 -35.45
N PHE A 85 5.88 -24.22 -36.73
CA PHE A 85 6.83 -24.40 -37.83
C PHE A 85 8.09 -23.54 -37.64
N LEU A 86 7.91 -22.24 -37.41
CA LEU A 86 9.04 -21.31 -37.23
C LEU A 86 9.92 -21.66 -36.02
N LEU A 87 9.33 -22.13 -34.92
CA LEU A 87 10.09 -22.53 -33.73
C LEU A 87 10.82 -23.87 -33.91
N GLN A 88 10.23 -24.81 -34.65
CA GLN A 88 10.85 -26.11 -34.90
C GLN A 88 12.01 -25.99 -35.88
N THR A 89 11.89 -25.10 -36.87
CA THR A 89 12.89 -24.89 -37.92
C THR A 89 13.96 -23.88 -37.56
N ALA A 90 13.78 -23.09 -36.48
CA ALA A 90 14.75 -22.07 -36.07
C ALA A 90 16.07 -22.69 -35.59
N GLY A 91 17.17 -22.32 -36.23
CA GLY A 91 18.54 -22.71 -35.86
C GLY A 91 19.08 -21.91 -34.65
N SER A 92 20.40 -21.83 -34.52
CA SER A 92 21.07 -21.08 -33.43
C SER A 92 21.57 -19.69 -33.84
N GLY A 93 21.30 -19.24 -35.07
CA GLY A 93 21.86 -18.04 -35.69
C GLY A 93 21.04 -16.75 -35.49
N ALA A 94 21.37 -15.73 -36.28
CA ALA A 94 20.69 -14.44 -36.29
C ALA A 94 19.21 -14.54 -36.74
N GLU A 95 18.88 -15.53 -37.54
CA GLU A 95 17.54 -15.83 -38.04
C GLU A 95 16.58 -16.17 -36.91
N SER A 96 17.03 -16.97 -35.91
CA SER A 96 16.25 -17.29 -34.71
C SER A 96 15.85 -16.05 -33.91
N THR A 97 16.72 -15.04 -33.89
CA THR A 97 16.42 -13.76 -33.23
C THR A 97 15.34 -13.00 -34.01
N SER A 98 15.34 -13.09 -35.35
CA SER A 98 14.31 -12.47 -36.20
C SER A 98 12.96 -13.16 -36.04
N VAL A 99 12.93 -14.49 -36.08
CA VAL A 99 11.72 -15.30 -35.79
C VAL A 99 11.14 -14.95 -34.42
N LEU A 100 11.99 -14.88 -33.40
CA LEU A 100 11.56 -14.53 -32.07
C LEU A 100 10.94 -13.14 -31.97
N ARG A 101 11.53 -12.13 -32.63
CA ARG A 101 10.96 -10.77 -32.66
C ARG A 101 9.58 -10.77 -33.31
N SER A 102 9.42 -11.44 -34.45
CA SER A 102 8.12 -11.54 -35.13
C SER A 102 7.05 -12.20 -34.24
N ILE A 103 7.43 -13.22 -33.44
CA ILE A 103 6.50 -13.85 -32.50
C ILE A 103 6.21 -12.92 -31.30
N ARG A 104 7.18 -12.17 -30.80
CA ARG A 104 6.99 -11.19 -29.71
C ARG A 104 6.06 -10.03 -30.10
N ASP A 105 6.04 -9.67 -31.36
CA ASP A 105 5.19 -8.62 -31.91
C ASP A 105 3.74 -9.06 -32.12
N LEU A 106 3.42 -10.36 -31.90
CA LEU A 106 2.04 -10.83 -31.94
C LEU A 106 1.22 -10.24 -30.77
N ASP A 107 0.13 -9.59 -31.10
CA ASP A 107 -0.81 -9.07 -30.12
C ASP A 107 -1.76 -10.17 -29.63
N VAL A 108 -1.47 -10.71 -28.45
CA VAL A 108 -2.31 -11.74 -27.80
C VAL A 108 -3.74 -11.25 -27.57
N THR A 109 -3.92 -9.94 -27.36
CA THR A 109 -5.25 -9.34 -27.15
C THR A 109 -6.08 -9.33 -28.43
N ALA A 110 -5.45 -9.05 -29.57
CA ALA A 110 -6.11 -9.09 -30.87
C ALA A 110 -6.52 -10.52 -31.26
N LEU A 111 -5.74 -11.53 -30.85
CA LEU A 111 -6.05 -12.95 -31.06
C LEU A 111 -7.36 -13.37 -30.40
N ARG A 112 -7.72 -12.76 -29.28
CA ARG A 112 -8.98 -13.00 -28.57
C ARG A 112 -10.16 -12.31 -29.25
N LEU A 113 -9.99 -11.05 -29.67
CA LEU A 113 -11.07 -10.23 -30.24
C LEU A 113 -11.58 -10.74 -31.58
N GLY A 114 -10.74 -11.41 -32.38
CA GLY A 114 -11.14 -11.97 -33.67
C GLY A 114 -12.15 -13.12 -33.61
N PHE A 115 -12.45 -13.66 -32.42
CA PHE A 115 -13.46 -14.68 -32.19
C PHE A 115 -14.78 -14.16 -31.61
N ASP A 116 -14.87 -12.87 -31.28
CA ASP A 116 -16.01 -12.29 -30.53
C ASP A 116 -17.18 -11.83 -31.41
N GLU A 117 -17.09 -11.96 -32.76
CA GLU A 117 -18.16 -11.56 -33.72
C GLU A 117 -19.28 -12.61 -33.91
N GLY A 118 -19.34 -13.66 -33.06
CA GLY A 118 -20.35 -14.71 -33.12
C GLY A 118 -21.46 -14.58 -32.08
N ASP A 119 -22.64 -15.15 -32.39
CA ASP A 119 -23.82 -15.20 -31.53
C ASP A 119 -23.50 -15.79 -30.12
N ARG A 120 -24.19 -15.30 -29.08
CA ARG A 120 -23.96 -15.69 -27.67
C ARG A 120 -24.08 -17.20 -27.39
N GLU A 121 -24.83 -17.96 -28.21
CA GLU A 121 -24.93 -19.40 -28.07
C GLU A 121 -23.70 -20.15 -28.60
N THR A 122 -23.15 -19.73 -29.73
CA THR A 122 -21.89 -20.25 -30.27
C THR A 122 -20.68 -19.91 -29.39
N LYS A 123 -20.73 -18.82 -28.63
CA LYS A 123 -19.71 -18.46 -27.64
C LYS A 123 -19.64 -19.45 -26.48
N ARG A 124 -20.80 -19.87 -25.94
CA ARG A 124 -20.88 -20.87 -24.85
C ARG A 124 -20.48 -22.29 -25.28
N GLU A 125 -20.74 -22.67 -26.52
CA GLU A 125 -20.30 -23.94 -27.06
C GLU A 125 -18.80 -24.00 -27.30
N ARG A 126 -18.18 -22.90 -27.82
CA ARG A 126 -16.75 -22.80 -28.03
C ARG A 126 -15.95 -22.67 -26.73
N GLU A 127 -16.50 -22.01 -25.71
CA GLU A 127 -15.93 -21.99 -24.35
C GLU A 127 -15.90 -23.41 -23.73
N ARG A 128 -16.78 -24.29 -24.16
CA ARG A 128 -16.79 -25.72 -23.79
C ARG A 128 -15.80 -26.56 -24.58
N GLU A 129 -15.49 -26.20 -25.82
CA GLU A 129 -14.53 -26.89 -26.69
C GLU A 129 -13.05 -26.50 -26.44
N GLY A 130 -12.78 -25.55 -25.57
CA GLY A 130 -11.50 -25.40 -24.83
C GLY A 130 -10.29 -24.88 -25.60
N ALA A 131 -10.35 -24.68 -26.90
CA ALA A 131 -9.18 -24.26 -27.67
C ALA A 131 -9.39 -22.90 -28.35
N SER A 132 -9.05 -21.82 -27.62
CA SER A 132 -8.92 -20.50 -28.24
C SER A 132 -7.60 -20.40 -29.04
N ALA A 133 -7.54 -19.53 -30.05
CA ALA A 133 -6.34 -19.38 -30.88
C ALA A 133 -5.10 -19.01 -30.05
N GLU A 134 -5.29 -18.17 -29.02
CA GLU A 134 -4.21 -17.82 -28.10
C GLU A 134 -3.69 -19.05 -27.30
N SER A 135 -4.56 -19.94 -26.85
CA SER A 135 -4.18 -21.19 -26.17
C SER A 135 -3.35 -22.08 -27.09
N LEU A 136 -3.77 -22.25 -28.34
CA LEU A 136 -3.04 -23.02 -29.34
C LEU A 136 -1.68 -22.42 -29.71
N VAL A 137 -1.58 -21.08 -29.75
CA VAL A 137 -0.30 -20.39 -29.97
C VAL A 137 0.64 -20.64 -28.77
N ILE A 138 0.14 -20.54 -27.54
CA ILE A 138 0.93 -20.80 -26.32
C ILE A 138 1.37 -22.27 -26.25
N ASP A 139 0.53 -23.22 -26.65
CA ASP A 139 0.89 -24.62 -26.76
C ASP A 139 1.94 -24.88 -27.84
N SER A 140 1.86 -24.16 -28.95
CA SER A 140 2.87 -24.21 -29.99
C SER A 140 4.22 -23.67 -29.52
N LEU A 141 4.24 -22.61 -28.69
CA LEU A 141 5.43 -22.14 -28.00
C LEU A 141 6.02 -23.23 -27.09
N ARG A 142 5.17 -23.89 -26.28
CA ARG A 142 5.60 -24.99 -25.40
C ARG A 142 6.20 -26.14 -26.17
N GLY A 143 5.55 -26.55 -27.25
CA GLY A 143 6.03 -27.60 -28.15
C GLY A 143 7.36 -27.23 -28.78
N GLY A 144 7.48 -26.02 -29.34
CA GLY A 144 8.70 -25.51 -29.94
C GLY A 144 9.87 -25.44 -28.95
N PHE A 145 9.67 -24.91 -27.77
CA PHE A 145 10.69 -24.81 -26.73
C PHE A 145 11.12 -26.18 -26.15
N ARG A 146 10.20 -27.15 -26.13
CA ARG A 146 10.51 -28.51 -25.70
C ARG A 146 11.33 -29.27 -26.73
N CYS A 147 11.04 -29.09 -28.01
CA CYS A 147 11.71 -29.82 -29.11
C CYS A 147 13.03 -29.17 -29.52
N ASN A 148 13.13 -27.84 -29.41
CA ASN A 148 14.31 -27.10 -29.88
C ASN A 148 15.02 -26.36 -28.74
N PHE A 149 16.06 -27.00 -28.20
CA PHE A 149 16.88 -26.43 -27.12
C PHE A 149 17.68 -25.20 -27.55
N ALA A 150 18.05 -25.09 -28.83
CA ALA A 150 18.80 -23.96 -29.35
C ALA A 150 17.95 -22.67 -29.26
N ILE A 151 16.71 -22.71 -29.74
CA ILE A 151 15.78 -21.58 -29.68
C ILE A 151 15.48 -21.18 -28.24
N THR A 152 15.34 -22.14 -27.33
CA THR A 152 15.11 -21.88 -25.90
C THR A 152 16.25 -21.04 -25.30
N THR A 153 17.48 -21.34 -25.67
CA THR A 153 18.65 -20.59 -25.22
C THR A 153 18.67 -19.16 -25.80
N VAL A 154 18.27 -19.00 -27.06
CA VAL A 154 18.17 -17.69 -27.71
C VAL A 154 17.07 -16.85 -27.05
N VAL A 155 15.89 -17.43 -26.82
CA VAL A 155 14.75 -16.76 -26.13
C VAL A 155 15.16 -16.24 -24.75
N LEU A 156 15.78 -17.08 -23.92
CA LEU A 156 16.25 -16.66 -22.60
C LEU A 156 17.24 -15.50 -22.66
N LYS A 157 18.18 -15.53 -23.61
CA LYS A 157 19.15 -14.44 -23.82
C LYS A 157 18.49 -13.14 -24.29
N GLU A 158 17.56 -13.23 -25.23
CA GLU A 158 16.87 -12.04 -25.75
C GLU A 158 15.95 -11.41 -24.69
N LEU A 159 15.19 -12.21 -23.94
CA LEU A 159 14.37 -11.72 -22.82
C LEU A 159 15.25 -11.07 -21.72
N GLU A 160 16.46 -11.61 -21.48
CA GLU A 160 17.40 -11.02 -20.53
C GLU A 160 18.01 -9.70 -21.01
N LYS A 161 18.21 -9.53 -22.33
CA LYS A 161 18.82 -8.34 -22.93
C LYS A 161 17.81 -7.23 -23.22
N THR A 162 16.51 -7.52 -23.23
CA THR A 162 15.44 -6.55 -23.52
C THR A 162 15.60 -5.29 -22.67
N GLN A 163 15.58 -4.11 -23.32
CA GLN A 163 15.73 -2.80 -22.68
C GLN A 163 14.44 -1.98 -22.70
N THR A 164 13.53 -2.33 -23.61
CA THR A 164 12.18 -1.75 -23.72
C THR A 164 11.21 -2.52 -22.82
N GLU A 165 10.04 -1.96 -22.53
CA GLU A 165 9.00 -2.66 -21.78
C GLU A 165 8.67 -4.02 -22.43
N HIS A 166 8.56 -5.06 -21.62
CA HIS A 166 8.16 -6.39 -22.10
C HIS A 166 6.75 -6.37 -22.69
N THR A 167 6.52 -7.24 -23.67
CA THR A 167 5.19 -7.46 -24.24
C THR A 167 4.39 -8.49 -23.41
N PRO A 168 3.05 -8.56 -23.54
CA PRO A 168 2.27 -9.66 -22.98
C PRO A 168 2.77 -11.04 -23.43
N MET A 169 3.21 -11.18 -24.69
CA MET A 169 3.79 -12.41 -25.22
C MET A 169 5.08 -12.81 -24.50
N ASP A 170 5.91 -11.85 -24.09
CA ASP A 170 7.11 -12.15 -23.31
C ASP A 170 6.79 -12.77 -21.95
N VAL A 171 5.71 -12.32 -21.30
CA VAL A 171 5.24 -12.91 -20.04
C VAL A 171 4.80 -14.36 -20.25
N TRP A 172 4.09 -14.63 -21.35
CA TRP A 172 3.70 -15.99 -21.71
C TRP A 172 4.91 -16.88 -22.03
N MET A 173 5.88 -16.38 -22.78
CA MET A 173 7.15 -17.10 -23.00
C MET A 173 7.86 -17.42 -21.69
N LEU A 174 7.91 -16.49 -20.73
CA LEU A 174 8.49 -16.72 -19.41
C LEU A 174 7.71 -17.79 -18.63
N LEU A 175 6.38 -17.80 -18.65
CA LEU A 175 5.56 -18.80 -17.98
C LEU A 175 5.74 -20.19 -18.62
N VAL A 176 5.74 -20.27 -19.95
CA VAL A 176 6.01 -21.50 -20.69
C VAL A 176 7.38 -22.04 -20.36
N LEU A 177 8.43 -21.20 -20.38
CA LEU A 177 9.79 -21.62 -20.01
C LEU A 177 9.89 -22.02 -18.53
N HIS A 178 9.13 -21.39 -17.65
CA HIS A 178 9.06 -21.77 -16.23
C HIS A 178 8.46 -23.17 -16.05
N SER A 179 7.50 -23.58 -16.90
CA SER A 179 6.92 -24.93 -16.87
C SER A 179 7.88 -26.03 -17.31
N LEU A 180 8.94 -25.66 -18.07
CA LEU A 180 9.89 -26.63 -18.59
C LEU A 180 10.98 -27.01 -17.55
N PRO A 181 11.32 -28.30 -17.42
CA PRO A 181 12.35 -28.75 -16.49
C PRO A 181 13.70 -28.07 -16.74
N GLY A 182 14.37 -27.65 -15.66
CA GLY A 182 15.72 -27.07 -15.73
C GLY A 182 15.80 -25.58 -16.07
N HIS A 183 14.72 -24.93 -16.50
CA HIS A 183 14.71 -23.50 -16.87
C HIS A 183 14.23 -22.56 -15.75
N ARG A 184 13.50 -23.05 -14.74
CA ARG A 184 12.95 -22.27 -13.61
C ARG A 184 13.96 -21.31 -12.97
N PRO A 185 15.19 -21.73 -12.57
CA PRO A 185 16.12 -20.81 -11.92
C PRO A 185 16.55 -19.65 -12.84
N LYS A 186 16.72 -19.90 -14.15
CA LYS A 186 17.07 -18.88 -15.14
C LYS A 186 15.91 -17.89 -15.34
N VAL A 187 14.68 -18.39 -15.45
CA VAL A 187 13.47 -17.56 -15.55
C VAL A 187 13.33 -16.66 -14.33
N HIS A 188 13.49 -17.22 -13.12
CA HIS A 188 13.48 -16.42 -11.88
C HIS A 188 14.54 -15.30 -11.89
N ALA A 189 15.76 -15.60 -12.33
CA ALA A 189 16.84 -14.63 -12.43
C ALA A 189 16.51 -13.51 -13.43
N ILE A 190 15.97 -13.87 -14.61
CA ILE A 190 15.55 -12.93 -15.65
C ILE A 190 14.42 -12.05 -15.13
N CYS A 191 13.35 -12.62 -14.58
CA CYS A 191 12.21 -11.86 -14.05
C CYS A 191 12.65 -10.87 -12.97
N ARG A 192 13.49 -11.28 -12.03
CA ARG A 192 14.06 -10.39 -11.00
C ARG A 192 14.89 -9.27 -11.61
N LYS A 193 15.75 -9.58 -12.56
CA LYS A 193 16.62 -8.61 -13.23
C LYS A 193 15.81 -7.58 -14.02
N GLN A 194 14.84 -8.04 -14.80
CA GLN A 194 14.02 -7.19 -15.65
C GLN A 194 13.02 -6.36 -14.82
N ALA A 195 12.46 -6.91 -13.76
CA ALA A 195 11.64 -6.16 -12.83
C ALA A 195 12.44 -5.04 -12.12
N LYS A 196 13.69 -5.33 -11.67
CA LYS A 196 14.57 -4.30 -11.07
C LYS A 196 14.92 -3.17 -12.03
N ARG A 197 14.95 -3.43 -13.35
CA ARG A 197 15.17 -2.43 -14.39
C ARG A 197 13.90 -1.65 -14.75
N GLY A 198 12.74 -2.07 -14.27
CA GLY A 198 11.45 -1.48 -14.65
C GLY A 198 10.96 -1.89 -16.05
N VAL A 199 11.57 -2.91 -16.65
CA VAL A 199 11.22 -3.44 -17.98
C VAL A 199 10.07 -4.45 -17.89
N LEU A 200 10.07 -5.30 -16.86
CA LEU A 200 8.94 -6.15 -16.49
C LEU A 200 8.11 -5.43 -15.42
N THR A 201 6.93 -4.94 -15.82
CA THR A 201 6.07 -4.11 -14.96
C THR A 201 4.80 -4.85 -14.52
N ALA A 202 4.16 -4.39 -13.45
CA ALA A 202 2.86 -4.88 -13.02
C ALA A 202 1.78 -4.71 -14.10
N ALA A 203 1.85 -3.64 -14.90
CA ALA A 203 0.91 -3.36 -15.98
C ALA A 203 0.99 -4.42 -17.10
N VAL A 204 2.21 -4.82 -17.45
CA VAL A 204 2.42 -5.88 -18.47
C VAL A 204 1.85 -7.21 -18.00
N VAL A 205 2.08 -7.57 -16.72
CA VAL A 205 1.53 -8.81 -16.13
C VAL A 205 -0.01 -8.80 -16.17
N ARG A 206 -0.64 -7.69 -15.75
CA ARG A 206 -2.10 -7.56 -15.82
C ARG A 206 -2.63 -7.73 -17.23
N ARG A 207 -1.99 -7.09 -18.23
CA ARG A 207 -2.36 -7.23 -19.65
C ARG A 207 -2.19 -8.67 -20.14
N ALA A 208 -1.09 -9.32 -19.81
CA ALA A 208 -0.80 -10.70 -20.23
C ALA A 208 -1.81 -11.71 -19.67
N VAL A 209 -2.13 -11.59 -18.38
CA VAL A 209 -3.08 -12.48 -17.71
C VAL A 209 -4.51 -12.24 -18.20
N ALA A 210 -4.92 -10.97 -18.35
CA ALA A 210 -6.26 -10.63 -18.85
C ALA A 210 -6.49 -11.08 -20.31
N ALA A 211 -5.43 -11.22 -21.11
CA ALA A 211 -5.54 -11.57 -22.52
C ALA A 211 -5.93 -13.03 -22.77
N SER A 212 -5.57 -13.98 -21.91
CA SER A 212 -5.77 -15.42 -22.17
C SER A 212 -6.13 -16.22 -20.91
N LEU A 213 -7.41 -16.32 -20.64
CA LEU A 213 -7.92 -17.10 -19.50
C LEU A 213 -7.76 -18.62 -19.69
N SER A 214 -8.00 -19.12 -20.92
CA SER A 214 -7.92 -20.55 -21.22
C SER A 214 -6.50 -21.10 -21.03
N ALA A 215 -5.50 -20.41 -21.56
CA ALA A 215 -4.11 -20.77 -21.36
C ALA A 215 -3.70 -20.60 -19.89
N LEU A 216 -4.20 -19.58 -19.20
CA LEU A 216 -3.84 -19.33 -17.80
C LEU A 216 -4.22 -20.48 -16.87
N ARG A 217 -5.31 -21.21 -17.15
CA ARG A 217 -5.70 -22.41 -16.38
C ARG A 217 -4.59 -23.47 -16.38
N GLU A 218 -3.95 -23.69 -17.50
CA GLU A 218 -2.85 -24.66 -17.61
C GLU A 218 -1.57 -24.19 -16.92
N TYR A 219 -1.32 -22.89 -16.90
CA TYR A 219 -0.11 -22.30 -16.33
C TYR A 219 -0.35 -21.63 -14.96
N PHE A 220 -1.50 -21.92 -14.32
CA PHE A 220 -1.85 -21.32 -13.04
C PHE A 220 -0.82 -21.59 -11.94
N SER A 221 -0.38 -22.84 -11.80
CA SER A 221 0.62 -23.22 -10.79
C SER A 221 1.98 -22.56 -11.04
N GLU A 222 2.37 -22.40 -12.30
CA GLU A 222 3.59 -21.71 -12.69
C GLU A 222 3.53 -20.22 -12.39
N ALA A 223 2.41 -19.59 -12.72
CA ALA A 223 2.19 -18.17 -12.42
C ALA A 223 2.19 -17.90 -10.90
N LEU A 224 1.53 -18.77 -10.12
CA LEU A 224 1.50 -18.69 -8.67
C LEU A 224 2.90 -18.91 -8.04
N ALA A 225 3.66 -19.90 -8.53
CA ALA A 225 5.02 -20.16 -8.08
C ALA A 225 5.97 -18.99 -8.41
N LEU A 226 5.83 -18.39 -9.59
CA LEU A 226 6.59 -17.21 -9.99
C LEU A 226 6.23 -16.00 -9.13
N ALA A 227 4.93 -15.77 -8.87
CA ALA A 227 4.43 -14.73 -7.96
C ALA A 227 5.09 -14.85 -6.58
N GLY A 228 5.05 -16.05 -5.97
CA GLY A 228 5.66 -16.31 -4.67
C GLY A 228 7.17 -16.07 -4.64
N THR A 229 7.87 -16.40 -5.73
CA THR A 229 9.32 -16.17 -5.82
C THR A 229 9.67 -14.68 -5.94
N LEU A 230 8.88 -13.91 -6.68
CA LEU A 230 9.08 -12.47 -6.85
C LEU A 230 8.73 -11.68 -5.59
N THR A 231 7.69 -12.08 -4.87
CA THR A 231 7.27 -11.47 -3.60
C THR A 231 8.35 -11.59 -2.51
N ARG A 232 9.17 -12.64 -2.54
CA ARG A 232 10.31 -12.83 -1.62
C ARG A 232 11.56 -12.00 -1.93
N ASP A 233 11.58 -11.25 -3.05
CA ASP A 233 12.79 -10.46 -3.39
C ASP A 233 12.97 -9.27 -2.42
N SER A 234 14.22 -8.94 -2.11
CA SER A 234 14.58 -7.80 -1.26
C SER A 234 14.25 -6.45 -1.89
N ASN A 235 14.19 -6.38 -3.23
CA ASN A 235 13.92 -5.16 -3.99
C ASN A 235 12.39 -4.95 -4.17
N PRO A 236 11.88 -3.72 -4.06
CA PRO A 236 10.44 -3.43 -4.18
C PRO A 236 9.87 -3.67 -5.58
N MET A 237 10.68 -3.54 -6.64
CA MET A 237 10.18 -3.67 -8.03
C MET A 237 9.74 -5.11 -8.37
N PRO A 238 10.55 -6.16 -8.13
CA PRO A 238 10.08 -7.54 -8.28
C PRO A 238 8.88 -7.87 -7.39
N ARG A 239 8.82 -7.35 -6.16
CA ARG A 239 7.68 -7.56 -5.27
C ARG A 239 6.38 -7.01 -5.86
N ARG A 240 6.40 -5.80 -6.44
CA ARG A 240 5.24 -5.23 -7.14
C ARG A 240 4.75 -6.10 -8.29
N VAL A 241 5.67 -6.74 -9.02
CA VAL A 241 5.32 -7.69 -10.08
C VAL A 241 4.69 -8.95 -9.48
N GLY A 242 5.25 -9.48 -8.39
CA GLY A 242 4.68 -10.62 -7.66
C GLY A 242 3.27 -10.32 -7.12
N SER A 243 3.07 -9.16 -6.48
CA SER A 243 1.75 -8.69 -6.03
C SER A 243 0.75 -8.57 -7.18
N ALA A 244 1.18 -8.09 -8.35
CA ALA A 244 0.33 -8.00 -9.52
C ALA A 244 -0.12 -9.38 -10.03
N PHE A 245 0.74 -10.40 -9.98
CA PHE A 245 0.33 -11.77 -10.28
C PHE A 245 -0.73 -12.26 -9.30
N TYR A 246 -0.52 -12.15 -7.99
CA TYR A 246 -1.50 -12.57 -6.98
C TYR A 246 -2.85 -11.89 -7.17
N HIS A 247 -2.83 -10.56 -7.30
CA HIS A 247 -4.04 -9.77 -7.50
C HIS A 247 -4.79 -10.21 -8.76
N THR A 248 -4.07 -10.27 -9.90
CA THR A 248 -4.70 -10.58 -11.19
C THR A 248 -5.21 -12.02 -11.24
N LEU A 249 -4.47 -12.98 -10.68
CA LEU A 249 -4.94 -14.38 -10.57
C LEU A 249 -6.24 -14.49 -9.77
N PHE A 250 -6.32 -13.80 -8.61
CA PHE A 250 -7.55 -13.81 -7.80
C PHE A 250 -8.75 -13.22 -8.54
N VAL A 251 -8.53 -12.11 -9.25
CA VAL A 251 -9.59 -11.39 -9.99
C VAL A 251 -10.04 -12.17 -11.23
N THR A 252 -9.09 -12.81 -11.93
CA THR A 252 -9.38 -13.47 -13.22
C THR A 252 -10.09 -14.81 -13.05
N PHE A 253 -9.76 -15.57 -12.01
CA PHE A 253 -10.41 -16.85 -11.77
C PHE A 253 -11.67 -16.71 -10.92
N GLU A 254 -12.78 -17.27 -11.39
CA GLU A 254 -14.06 -17.32 -10.66
C GLU A 254 -14.18 -18.58 -9.79
N GLU A 255 -13.41 -19.61 -10.08
CA GLU A 255 -13.47 -20.90 -9.40
C GLU A 255 -12.85 -20.82 -8.00
N ASP A 256 -13.57 -21.30 -7.01
CA ASP A 256 -13.17 -21.27 -5.60
C ASP A 256 -11.81 -21.92 -5.35
N PHE A 257 -11.50 -23.01 -6.06
CA PHE A 257 -10.20 -23.69 -5.92
C PHE A 257 -9.02 -22.77 -6.22
N HIS A 258 -9.04 -22.06 -7.35
CA HIS A 258 -7.95 -21.17 -7.73
C HIS A 258 -7.82 -19.99 -6.77
N ARG A 259 -8.94 -19.41 -6.32
CA ARG A 259 -8.96 -18.34 -5.32
C ARG A 259 -8.39 -18.79 -3.98
N GLN A 260 -8.71 -19.99 -3.52
CA GLN A 260 -8.17 -20.57 -2.29
C GLN A 260 -6.65 -20.77 -2.38
N GLU A 261 -6.14 -21.28 -3.51
CA GLU A 261 -4.70 -21.45 -3.73
C GLU A 261 -3.96 -20.09 -3.71
N VAL A 262 -4.53 -19.04 -4.33
CA VAL A 262 -3.99 -17.67 -4.27
C VAL A 262 -3.95 -17.17 -2.83
N LEU A 263 -5.05 -17.30 -2.08
CA LEU A 263 -5.13 -16.88 -0.68
C LEU A 263 -4.18 -17.67 0.21
N GLN A 264 -4.05 -18.97 0.01
CA GLN A 264 -3.08 -19.80 0.73
C GLN A 264 -1.64 -19.34 0.49
N GLY A 265 -1.33 -18.95 -0.75
CA GLY A 265 -0.04 -18.32 -1.09
C GLY A 265 0.20 -17.02 -0.33
N LEU A 266 -0.80 -16.14 -0.26
CA LEU A 266 -0.73 -14.88 0.50
C LEU A 266 -0.56 -15.14 2.00
N ILE A 267 -1.32 -16.06 2.59
CA ILE A 267 -1.20 -16.45 4.01
C ILE A 267 0.21 -16.99 4.30
N THR A 268 0.78 -17.76 3.39
CA THR A 268 2.17 -18.25 3.54
C THR A 268 3.17 -17.10 3.64
N HIS A 269 2.94 -15.99 2.90
CA HIS A 269 3.77 -14.79 2.98
C HIS A 269 3.52 -13.99 4.27
N THR A 270 2.30 -13.97 4.81
CA THR A 270 2.03 -13.30 6.09
C THR A 270 2.66 -14.02 7.28
N GLY A 271 2.86 -15.33 7.21
CA GLY A 271 3.62 -16.10 8.20
C GLY A 271 5.14 -16.03 8.03
N SER A 272 5.67 -15.25 7.09
CA SER A 272 7.11 -15.11 6.86
C SER A 272 7.77 -14.24 7.93
N ALA A 273 9.03 -14.54 8.26
CA ALA A 273 9.85 -13.66 9.10
C ALA A 273 10.26 -12.34 8.43
N SER A 274 9.97 -12.17 7.15
CA SER A 274 10.29 -10.98 6.37
C SER A 274 9.13 -9.98 6.42
N ALA A 275 9.25 -8.89 7.17
CA ALA A 275 8.25 -7.83 7.21
C ALA A 275 7.81 -7.34 5.81
N ARG A 276 8.74 -7.30 4.85
CA ARG A 276 8.46 -6.87 3.48
C ARG A 276 7.58 -7.85 2.69
N GLU A 277 7.65 -9.14 2.97
CA GLU A 277 6.76 -10.15 2.39
C GLU A 277 5.35 -10.00 2.98
N VAL A 278 5.28 -9.81 4.30
CA VAL A 278 4.03 -9.55 5.01
C VAL A 278 3.34 -8.30 4.45
N ASP A 279 4.07 -7.19 4.30
CA ASP A 279 3.55 -5.94 3.72
C ASP A 279 2.95 -6.18 2.33
N CYS A 280 3.65 -6.92 1.45
CA CYS A 280 3.15 -7.22 0.11
C CYS A 280 1.88 -8.07 0.12
N ALA A 281 1.82 -9.08 0.98
CA ALA A 281 0.66 -9.95 1.07
C ALA A 281 -0.58 -9.21 1.61
N LEU A 282 -0.39 -8.42 2.67
CA LEU A 282 -1.46 -7.60 3.25
C LEU A 282 -1.94 -6.52 2.26
N GLU A 283 -1.03 -5.89 1.51
CA GLU A 283 -1.40 -4.88 0.51
C GLU A 283 -2.26 -5.47 -0.61
N VAL A 284 -1.91 -6.66 -1.13
CA VAL A 284 -2.75 -7.36 -2.11
C VAL A 284 -4.15 -7.66 -1.54
N ALA A 285 -4.22 -8.16 -0.31
CA ALA A 285 -5.50 -8.43 0.34
C ALA A 285 -6.32 -7.14 0.58
N ARG A 286 -5.63 -6.02 0.92
CA ARG A 286 -6.24 -4.70 1.09
C ARG A 286 -6.80 -4.17 -0.24
N GLU A 287 -6.04 -4.26 -1.33
CA GLU A 287 -6.52 -3.86 -2.66
C GLU A 287 -7.76 -4.66 -3.09
N LEU A 288 -7.75 -5.99 -2.87
CA LEU A 288 -8.89 -6.86 -3.17
C LEU A 288 -10.12 -6.53 -2.31
N SER A 289 -9.91 -6.21 -1.03
CA SER A 289 -11.01 -5.88 -0.10
C SER A 289 -11.63 -4.51 -0.36
N ALA A 290 -10.91 -3.59 -1.00
CA ALA A 290 -11.33 -2.21 -1.19
C ALA A 290 -12.31 -2.01 -2.34
N GLN A 291 -12.40 -2.95 -3.28
CA GLN A 291 -13.17 -2.82 -4.52
C GLN A 291 -14.20 -3.93 -4.69
N GLU A 292 -15.45 -3.55 -4.97
CA GLU A 292 -16.44 -4.49 -5.47
C GLU A 292 -16.20 -4.78 -6.97
N PRO A 293 -16.40 -6.03 -7.46
CA PRO A 293 -16.98 -7.19 -6.76
C PRO A 293 -15.97 -8.04 -5.96
N HIS A 294 -14.67 -7.69 -5.98
CA HIS A 294 -13.61 -8.52 -5.39
C HIS A 294 -13.74 -8.66 -3.87
N ALA A 295 -14.23 -7.62 -3.19
CA ALA A 295 -14.55 -7.68 -1.77
C ALA A 295 -15.61 -8.74 -1.46
N ALA A 296 -16.66 -8.84 -2.30
CA ALA A 296 -17.70 -9.86 -2.15
C ALA A 296 -17.14 -11.28 -2.37
N ASP A 297 -16.22 -11.43 -3.33
CA ASP A 297 -15.56 -12.71 -3.60
C ASP A 297 -14.61 -13.09 -2.45
N LEU A 298 -13.81 -12.14 -1.95
CA LEU A 298 -12.90 -12.36 -0.82
C LEU A 298 -13.67 -12.74 0.46
N ARG A 299 -14.87 -12.16 0.65
CA ARG A 299 -15.75 -12.48 1.78
C ARG A 299 -16.22 -13.93 1.79
N ARG A 300 -16.41 -14.58 0.61
CA ARG A 300 -16.72 -16.01 0.54
C ARG A 300 -15.62 -16.88 1.14
N HIS A 301 -14.41 -16.34 1.18
CA HIS A 301 -13.22 -16.98 1.71
C HIS A 301 -12.75 -16.36 3.03
N LEU A 302 -13.64 -15.73 3.81
CA LEU A 302 -13.33 -14.99 5.05
C LEU A 302 -12.50 -15.83 6.04
N GLN A 303 -12.76 -17.13 6.14
CA GLN A 303 -12.00 -18.03 7.02
C GLN A 303 -10.50 -18.04 6.69
N PHE A 304 -10.12 -17.96 5.41
CA PHE A 304 -8.72 -17.86 5.01
C PHE A 304 -8.10 -16.54 5.45
N VAL A 305 -8.86 -15.44 5.34
CA VAL A 305 -8.40 -14.11 5.78
C VAL A 305 -8.26 -14.06 7.31
N GLN A 306 -9.16 -14.72 8.04
CA GLN A 306 -9.10 -14.83 9.50
C GLN A 306 -7.85 -15.58 9.98
N ASN A 307 -7.33 -16.56 9.22
CA ASN A 307 -6.08 -17.25 9.57
C ASN A 307 -4.86 -16.30 9.62
N ILE A 308 -4.93 -15.11 9.01
CA ILE A 308 -3.89 -14.09 9.12
C ILE A 308 -3.79 -13.55 10.55
N MET A 309 -4.90 -13.57 11.31
CA MET A 309 -4.91 -13.09 12.70
C MET A 309 -4.00 -13.91 13.62
N ASP A 310 -3.71 -15.17 13.29
CA ASP A 310 -2.82 -16.03 14.07
C ASP A 310 -1.37 -15.49 14.09
N TYR A 311 -1.01 -14.64 13.11
CA TYR A 311 0.32 -14.04 13.01
C TYR A 311 0.39 -12.61 13.56
N MET A 312 -0.73 -12.05 14.06
CA MET A 312 -0.85 -10.64 14.44
C MET A 312 0.16 -10.19 15.50
N GLU A 313 0.55 -11.09 16.44
CA GLU A 313 1.53 -10.77 17.48
C GLU A 313 2.94 -10.46 16.92
N ALA A 314 3.24 -10.95 15.73
CA ALA A 314 4.51 -10.69 15.04
C ALA A 314 4.46 -9.47 14.10
N PHE A 315 3.30 -8.84 13.96
CA PHE A 315 3.11 -7.74 13.01
C PHE A 315 3.56 -6.40 13.60
N ALA A 316 4.10 -5.57 12.73
CA ALA A 316 4.33 -4.15 13.02
C ALA A 316 2.99 -3.37 13.04
N ASP A 317 2.97 -2.21 13.69
CA ASP A 317 1.78 -1.36 13.83
C ASP A 317 1.07 -1.09 12.49
N GLU A 318 1.83 -0.82 11.41
CA GLU A 318 1.29 -0.58 10.06
C GLU A 318 0.62 -1.81 9.46
N GLN A 319 1.18 -2.99 9.71
CA GLN A 319 0.61 -4.26 9.26
C GLN A 319 -0.71 -4.56 9.98
N ILE A 320 -0.78 -4.24 11.28
CA ILE A 320 -2.00 -4.38 12.09
C ILE A 320 -3.09 -3.43 11.55
N ARG A 321 -2.76 -2.16 11.27
CA ARG A 321 -3.69 -1.20 10.65
C ARG A 321 -4.22 -1.73 9.32
N THR A 322 -3.33 -2.23 8.47
CA THR A 322 -3.69 -2.79 7.16
C THR A 322 -4.62 -4.00 7.32
N LEU A 323 -4.32 -4.91 8.24
CA LEU A 323 -5.16 -6.08 8.50
C LEU A 323 -6.57 -5.68 8.96
N TYR A 324 -6.69 -4.76 9.91
CA TYR A 324 -8.01 -4.29 10.35
C TYR A 324 -8.75 -3.49 9.29
N SER A 325 -8.06 -2.77 8.40
CA SER A 325 -8.69 -2.11 7.26
C SER A 325 -9.27 -3.11 6.26
N ILE A 326 -8.61 -4.28 6.06
CA ILE A 326 -9.16 -5.37 5.24
C ILE A 326 -10.49 -5.85 5.84
N PHE A 327 -10.54 -6.13 7.14
CA PHE A 327 -11.77 -6.57 7.80
C PHE A 327 -12.86 -5.49 7.76
N ALA A 328 -12.51 -4.23 7.95
CA ALA A 328 -13.45 -3.12 7.84
C ALA A 328 -14.07 -3.04 6.43
N ASN A 329 -13.25 -3.15 5.37
CA ASN A 329 -13.72 -3.16 3.99
C ASN A 329 -14.66 -4.34 3.71
N LEU A 330 -14.31 -5.54 4.19
CA LEU A 330 -15.16 -6.73 4.03
C LEU A 330 -16.50 -6.57 4.78
N SER A 331 -16.48 -5.95 5.95
CA SER A 331 -17.69 -5.62 6.73
C SER A 331 -18.56 -4.61 5.99
N LEU A 332 -17.98 -3.56 5.41
CA LEU A 332 -18.70 -2.61 4.57
C LEU A 332 -19.31 -3.24 3.31
N SER A 333 -18.57 -4.13 2.65
CA SER A 333 -19.07 -4.91 1.52
C SER A 333 -20.28 -5.79 1.92
N ALA A 334 -20.20 -6.43 3.09
CA ALA A 334 -21.31 -7.20 3.63
C ALA A 334 -22.53 -6.32 3.91
N MET A 335 -22.35 -5.17 4.54
CA MET A 335 -23.43 -4.22 4.83
C MET A 335 -24.13 -3.74 3.55
N ARG A 336 -23.39 -3.43 2.48
CA ARG A 336 -23.96 -3.03 1.19
C ARG A 336 -24.81 -4.13 0.56
N SER A 337 -24.41 -5.40 0.72
CA SER A 337 -25.10 -6.53 0.11
C SER A 337 -26.32 -7.01 0.90
N THR A 338 -26.32 -6.91 2.23
CA THR A 338 -27.37 -7.43 3.12
C THR A 338 -28.29 -6.37 3.69
N GLY A 339 -27.88 -5.09 3.65
CA GLY A 339 -28.59 -3.96 4.28
C GLY A 339 -28.60 -4.00 5.81
N SER A 340 -27.95 -4.99 6.43
CA SER A 340 -27.82 -5.11 7.88
C SER A 340 -26.39 -4.83 8.31
N MET A 341 -26.21 -4.28 9.53
CA MET A 341 -24.88 -4.16 10.13
C MET A 341 -24.25 -5.53 10.26
N PRO A 342 -23.16 -5.80 9.56
CA PRO A 342 -22.44 -7.05 9.76
C PRO A 342 -21.62 -6.89 11.02
N MET A 343 -22.16 -7.27 12.13
CA MET A 343 -21.32 -7.59 13.25
C MET A 343 -20.67 -8.93 12.94
N ASP A 344 -19.47 -8.91 12.36
CA ASP A 344 -18.62 -10.08 12.50
C ASP A 344 -18.26 -10.15 13.99
N ASP A 345 -19.04 -10.95 14.71
CA ASP A 345 -18.94 -11.10 16.15
C ASP A 345 -17.49 -11.43 16.57
N GLN A 346 -16.74 -12.11 15.71
CA GLN A 346 -15.37 -12.53 16.00
C GLN A 346 -14.39 -11.35 16.06
N ILE A 347 -14.46 -10.42 15.11
CA ILE A 347 -13.56 -9.25 15.08
C ILE A 347 -13.91 -8.29 16.23
N HIS A 348 -15.20 -8.08 16.47
CA HIS A 348 -15.64 -7.26 17.60
C HIS A 348 -15.24 -7.85 18.94
N ILE A 349 -15.37 -9.16 19.11
CA ILE A 349 -14.92 -9.88 20.31
C ILE A 349 -13.40 -9.79 20.47
N LEU A 350 -12.64 -9.92 19.37
CA LEU A 350 -11.19 -9.79 19.39
C LEU A 350 -10.77 -8.39 19.83
N LEU A 351 -11.33 -7.34 19.23
CA LEU A 351 -11.07 -5.95 19.61
C LEU A 351 -11.36 -5.71 21.09
N ARG A 352 -12.53 -6.17 21.57
CA ARG A 352 -12.91 -6.04 22.98
C ARG A 352 -11.93 -6.77 23.90
N LYS A 353 -11.47 -7.96 23.53
CA LYS A 353 -10.45 -8.70 24.29
C LYS A 353 -9.11 -7.97 24.31
N GLN A 354 -8.66 -7.45 23.17
CA GLN A 354 -7.41 -6.71 23.06
C GLN A 354 -7.45 -5.40 23.87
N LEU A 355 -8.50 -4.60 23.71
CA LEU A 355 -8.69 -3.37 24.46
C LEU A 355 -8.82 -3.61 25.98
N GLY A 356 -9.47 -4.69 26.40
CA GLY A 356 -9.60 -5.09 27.79
C GLY A 356 -8.32 -5.73 28.39
N HIS A 357 -7.33 -6.06 27.58
CA HIS A 357 -6.14 -6.77 28.05
C HIS A 357 -5.29 -5.91 29.00
N PRO A 358 -4.70 -6.49 30.07
CA PRO A 358 -3.84 -5.74 31.00
C PRO A 358 -2.51 -5.32 30.37
N ASP A 359 -1.97 -6.12 29.44
CA ASP A 359 -0.72 -5.83 28.75
C ASP A 359 -0.90 -4.70 27.71
N ALA A 360 0.04 -3.75 27.72
CA ALA A 360 0.05 -2.60 26.83
C ALA A 360 0.17 -2.99 25.35
N LEU A 361 0.87 -4.09 25.03
CA LEU A 361 1.06 -4.56 23.65
C LEU A 361 -0.28 -4.92 23.01
N TYR A 362 -1.06 -5.79 23.66
CA TYR A 362 -2.38 -6.18 23.14
C TYR A 362 -3.35 -5.00 23.11
N LYS A 363 -3.27 -4.11 24.10
CA LYS A 363 -4.08 -2.89 24.11
C LYS A 363 -3.73 -1.98 22.92
N ARG A 364 -2.45 -1.83 22.57
CA ARG A 364 -2.02 -1.11 21.35
C ARG A 364 -2.64 -1.73 20.10
N MET A 365 -2.60 -3.06 19.96
CA MET A 365 -3.23 -3.75 18.82
C MET A 365 -4.72 -3.43 18.73
N GLY A 366 -5.44 -3.44 19.85
CA GLY A 366 -6.86 -3.09 19.91
C GLY A 366 -7.12 -1.63 19.53
N ILE A 367 -6.26 -0.68 19.96
CA ILE A 367 -6.36 0.73 19.58
C ILE A 367 -6.15 0.90 18.07
N LEU A 368 -5.09 0.30 17.50
CA LEU A 368 -4.81 0.32 16.06
C LEU A 368 -5.99 -0.24 15.26
N GLY A 369 -6.54 -1.37 15.70
CA GLY A 369 -7.67 -2.00 15.05
C GLY A 369 -8.93 -1.14 15.10
N ALA A 370 -9.29 -0.62 16.27
CA ALA A 370 -10.46 0.23 16.42
C ALA A 370 -10.33 1.52 15.61
N THR A 371 -9.16 2.18 15.62
CA THR A 371 -8.91 3.38 14.83
C THR A 371 -9.01 3.10 13.32
N ALA A 372 -8.42 2.02 12.84
CA ALA A 372 -8.52 1.62 11.43
C ALA A 372 -9.98 1.35 11.01
N MET A 373 -10.77 0.71 11.87
CA MET A 373 -12.20 0.49 11.60
C MET A 373 -13.01 1.78 11.64
N VAL A 374 -12.76 2.67 12.60
CA VAL A 374 -13.42 3.99 12.69
C VAL A 374 -13.18 4.79 11.42
N THR A 375 -11.96 4.84 10.92
CA THR A 375 -11.64 5.58 9.69
C THR A 375 -12.24 4.96 8.44
N CYS A 376 -12.20 3.64 8.30
CA CYS A 376 -12.81 2.95 7.17
C CYS A 376 -14.34 3.10 7.15
N PHE A 377 -15.01 2.94 8.30
CA PHE A 377 -16.45 3.09 8.41
C PHE A 377 -16.89 4.54 8.33
N GLY A 378 -16.06 5.46 8.83
CA GLY A 378 -16.30 6.90 8.82
C GLY A 378 -16.07 7.59 7.47
N ALA A 379 -15.49 6.87 6.49
CA ALA A 379 -15.21 7.42 5.18
C ALA A 379 -16.50 7.65 4.38
N VAL A 380 -16.76 8.91 4.02
CA VAL A 380 -17.88 9.29 3.14
C VAL A 380 -17.56 8.84 1.72
N GLN A 381 -18.37 7.95 1.17
CA GLN A 381 -18.22 7.51 -0.20
C GLN A 381 -18.92 8.47 -1.15
N HIS A 382 -18.18 9.12 -2.02
CA HIS A 382 -18.75 9.77 -3.17
C HIS A 382 -19.23 8.69 -4.15
N PRO A 383 -20.48 8.71 -4.64
CA PRO A 383 -20.90 7.83 -5.73
C PRO A 383 -19.96 8.08 -6.91
N ALA A 384 -19.39 7.00 -7.44
CA ALA A 384 -18.56 7.09 -8.65
C ALA A 384 -19.40 7.79 -9.72
N ALA A 385 -18.84 8.83 -10.34
CA ALA A 385 -19.48 9.63 -11.40
C ALA A 385 -19.64 8.77 -12.68
N THR A 386 -20.53 7.80 -12.67
CA THR A 386 -20.88 6.97 -13.85
C THR A 386 -22.19 7.40 -14.51
N ASP A 387 -22.93 8.34 -13.94
CA ASP A 387 -24.13 8.90 -14.60
C ASP A 387 -24.03 10.43 -14.71
N ALA A 388 -23.67 10.88 -15.89
CA ALA A 388 -23.56 12.29 -16.27
C ALA A 388 -24.90 13.06 -16.36
N THR A 389 -25.97 12.57 -15.71
CA THR A 389 -27.30 13.17 -15.76
C THR A 389 -27.80 13.74 -14.43
N ALA A 390 -26.99 13.73 -13.37
CA ALA A 390 -27.37 14.25 -12.04
C ALA A 390 -26.62 15.57 -11.72
N ALA A 391 -26.62 16.54 -12.64
CA ALA A 391 -26.01 17.86 -12.40
C ALA A 391 -26.85 18.79 -11.48
N ASP A 392 -28.05 18.38 -11.07
CA ASP A 392 -28.99 19.18 -10.26
C ASP A 392 -29.39 18.48 -8.93
N ALA A 393 -28.72 17.40 -8.51
CA ALA A 393 -28.93 16.89 -7.18
C ALA A 393 -28.17 17.78 -6.18
N GLU A 394 -28.91 18.50 -5.31
CA GLU A 394 -28.34 19.07 -4.09
C GLU A 394 -27.34 18.08 -3.49
N PRO A 395 -26.21 18.53 -2.89
CA PRO A 395 -25.29 17.66 -2.17
C PRO A 395 -25.96 17.18 -0.87
N SER A 396 -27.06 16.43 -1.01
CA SER A 396 -27.61 15.60 0.05
C SER A 396 -26.55 14.54 0.29
N ALA A 397 -25.54 14.94 1.06
CA ALA A 397 -24.39 14.20 1.45
C ALA A 397 -24.78 12.73 1.63
N CYS A 398 -24.01 11.80 1.06
CA CYS A 398 -24.05 10.40 1.44
C CYS A 398 -23.61 10.28 2.91
N LEU A 399 -24.52 10.70 3.82
CA LEU A 399 -24.32 10.62 5.25
C LEU A 399 -24.26 9.14 5.63
N ILE A 400 -23.35 8.82 6.50
CA ILE A 400 -23.25 7.49 7.08
C ILE A 400 -24.57 7.13 7.78
N PRO A 401 -25.10 5.90 7.62
CA PRO A 401 -26.30 5.45 8.31
C PRO A 401 -26.19 5.66 9.83
N ALA A 402 -27.29 6.06 10.47
CA ALA A 402 -27.30 6.37 11.90
C ALA A 402 -26.86 5.18 12.78
N GLU A 403 -27.16 3.95 12.37
CA GLU A 403 -26.72 2.74 13.07
C GLU A 403 -25.20 2.55 13.00
N LEU A 404 -24.59 2.84 11.84
CA LEU A 404 -23.14 2.78 11.67
C LEU A 404 -22.46 3.89 12.47
N LEU A 405 -23.01 5.08 12.50
CA LEU A 405 -22.51 6.17 13.33
C LEU A 405 -22.50 5.78 14.81
N LYS A 406 -23.61 5.25 15.31
CA LYS A 406 -23.72 4.76 16.70
C LYS A 406 -22.71 3.63 17.01
N TYR A 407 -22.43 2.78 16.03
CA TYR A 407 -21.42 1.73 16.18
C TYR A 407 -20.00 2.31 16.29
N ILE A 408 -19.67 3.33 15.47
CA ILE A 408 -18.40 4.06 15.53
C ILE A 408 -18.23 4.76 16.87
N GLU A 409 -19.27 5.46 17.35
CA GLU A 409 -19.29 6.11 18.68
C GLU A 409 -19.05 5.10 19.80
N GLY A 410 -19.70 3.95 19.73
CA GLY A 410 -19.51 2.86 20.68
C GLY A 410 -18.07 2.30 20.68
N MET A 411 -17.43 2.21 19.51
CA MET A 411 -16.01 1.81 19.42
C MET A 411 -15.08 2.85 20.00
N LEU A 412 -15.27 4.12 19.71
CA LEU A 412 -14.48 5.22 20.27
C LEU A 412 -14.60 5.24 21.81
N GLU A 413 -15.83 5.11 22.35
CA GLU A 413 -16.06 5.03 23.79
C GLU A 413 -15.34 3.83 24.41
N MET A 414 -15.33 2.68 23.74
CA MET A 414 -14.61 1.49 24.20
C MET A 414 -13.10 1.72 24.25
N VAL A 415 -12.51 2.40 23.25
CA VAL A 415 -11.08 2.76 23.22
C VAL A 415 -10.76 3.65 24.41
N PHE A 416 -11.46 4.77 24.57
CA PHE A 416 -11.18 5.74 25.64
C PHE A 416 -11.39 5.15 27.04
N THR A 417 -12.49 4.42 27.25
CA THR A 417 -12.76 3.75 28.53
C THR A 417 -11.67 2.71 28.88
N SER A 418 -11.19 1.97 27.88
CA SER A 418 -10.13 0.99 28.09
C SER A 418 -8.78 1.61 28.46
N CYS A 419 -8.56 2.88 28.11
CA CYS A 419 -7.32 3.62 28.38
C CYS A 419 -7.35 4.37 29.72
N VAL A 420 -8.48 4.37 30.44
CA VAL A 420 -8.57 5.00 31.77
C VAL A 420 -7.48 4.45 32.71
N GLY A 421 -6.72 5.35 33.33
CA GLY A 421 -5.61 5.00 34.21
C GLY A 421 -4.32 4.54 33.51
N LYS A 422 -4.27 4.54 32.18
CA LYS A 422 -3.09 4.20 31.37
C LYS A 422 -2.74 5.34 30.40
N PRO A 423 -2.11 6.42 30.88
CA PRO A 423 -1.87 7.65 30.06
C PRO A 423 -1.06 7.38 28.80
N GLY A 424 -0.10 6.44 28.82
CA GLY A 424 0.65 6.07 27.62
C GLY A 424 -0.20 5.41 26.53
N CYS A 425 -1.22 4.61 26.90
CA CYS A 425 -2.16 4.03 25.96
C CYS A 425 -3.13 5.09 25.41
N LEU A 426 -3.56 6.03 26.26
CA LEU A 426 -4.43 7.13 25.87
C LEU A 426 -3.71 8.08 24.90
N ALA A 427 -2.46 8.44 25.21
CA ALA A 427 -1.62 9.22 24.29
C ALA A 427 -1.49 8.56 22.93
N PHE A 428 -1.24 7.24 22.92
CA PHE A 428 -1.16 6.46 21.71
C PHE A 428 -2.49 6.46 20.92
N ALA A 429 -3.63 6.36 21.61
CA ALA A 429 -4.94 6.41 20.96
C ALA A 429 -5.21 7.78 20.29
N TYR A 430 -4.84 8.89 20.97
CA TYR A 430 -4.94 10.22 20.37
C TYR A 430 -4.03 10.39 19.17
N ASP A 431 -2.77 9.92 19.24
CA ASP A 431 -1.83 9.98 18.14
C ASP A 431 -2.30 9.14 16.93
N GLU A 432 -2.86 7.97 17.16
CA GLU A 432 -3.37 7.10 16.08
C GLU A 432 -4.59 7.71 15.39
N LEU A 433 -5.51 8.31 16.15
CA LEU A 433 -6.66 9.03 15.56
C LEU A 433 -6.19 10.23 14.74
N ALA A 434 -5.27 11.04 15.28
CA ALA A 434 -4.71 12.18 14.57
C ALA A 434 -4.01 11.76 13.27
N LEU A 435 -3.16 10.73 13.33
CA LEU A 435 -2.46 10.18 12.17
C LEU A 435 -3.43 9.66 11.11
N ALA A 436 -4.46 8.92 11.53
CA ALA A 436 -5.46 8.38 10.63
C ALA A 436 -6.25 9.49 9.91
N PHE A 437 -6.54 10.58 10.58
CA PHE A 437 -7.21 11.74 9.98
C PHE A 437 -6.29 12.52 9.05
N GLU A 438 -5.01 12.68 9.36
CA GLU A 438 -4.03 13.32 8.48
C GLU A 438 -3.79 12.51 7.19
N GLN A 439 -3.77 11.17 7.29
CA GLN A 439 -3.61 10.28 6.12
C GLN A 439 -4.86 10.20 5.25
N SER A 440 -6.04 10.47 5.79
CA SER A 440 -7.32 10.41 5.07
C SER A 440 -7.59 11.58 4.11
N ASN A 441 -6.57 12.37 3.75
CA ASN A 441 -6.69 13.52 2.84
C ASN A 441 -7.41 13.25 1.50
N CYS A 442 -7.61 11.97 1.12
CA CYS A 442 -8.32 11.56 -0.09
C CYS A 442 -9.78 11.12 0.16
N THR A 443 -10.15 10.81 1.41
CA THR A 443 -11.50 10.38 1.78
C THR A 443 -12.02 11.28 2.89
N LYS A 444 -13.12 11.99 2.62
CA LYS A 444 -13.75 12.82 3.67
C LYS A 444 -14.35 11.90 4.73
N VAL A 445 -13.97 12.11 5.98
CA VAL A 445 -14.61 11.50 7.14
C VAL A 445 -15.90 12.28 7.44
N ASP A 446 -16.95 11.58 7.89
CA ASP A 446 -18.22 12.20 8.24
C ASP A 446 -18.02 13.26 9.34
N GLU A 447 -18.53 14.47 9.08
CA GLU A 447 -18.36 15.63 9.97
C GLU A 447 -18.89 15.38 11.39
N ARG A 448 -19.93 14.57 11.53
CA ARG A 448 -20.50 14.21 12.85
C ARG A 448 -19.51 13.44 13.73
N ILE A 449 -18.69 12.57 13.11
CA ILE A 449 -17.64 11.83 13.84
C ILE A 449 -16.54 12.78 14.26
N LEU A 450 -16.11 13.66 13.35
CA LEU A 450 -15.06 14.64 13.65
C LEU A 450 -15.49 15.61 14.76
N THR A 451 -16.75 16.09 14.72
CA THR A 451 -17.31 16.97 15.75
C THR A 451 -17.36 16.27 17.12
N ASN A 452 -17.84 15.03 17.17
CA ASN A 452 -17.88 14.25 18.42
C ASN A 452 -16.48 14.07 19.03
N ILE A 453 -15.48 13.73 18.19
CA ILE A 453 -14.10 13.58 18.65
C ILE A 453 -13.50 14.92 19.09
N PHE A 454 -13.78 16.00 18.36
CA PHE A 454 -13.33 17.35 18.69
C PHE A 454 -13.90 17.82 20.03
N GLU A 455 -15.23 17.71 20.24
CA GLU A 455 -15.89 18.08 21.48
C GLU A 455 -15.29 17.34 22.67
N ARG A 456 -15.15 16.02 22.56
CA ARG A 456 -14.52 15.21 23.60
C ARG A 456 -13.05 15.61 23.86
N ALA A 457 -12.26 15.80 22.80
CA ALA A 457 -10.86 16.19 22.93
C ALA A 457 -10.74 17.60 23.56
N SER A 458 -11.66 18.52 23.25
CA SER A 458 -11.72 19.84 23.86
C SER A 458 -12.07 19.76 25.35
N GLU A 459 -13.07 18.98 25.72
CA GLU A 459 -13.43 18.74 27.14
C GLU A 459 -12.28 18.12 27.92
N ASP A 460 -11.60 17.11 27.36
CA ASP A 460 -10.43 16.47 27.99
C ASP A 460 -9.24 17.45 28.11
N PHE A 461 -9.06 18.34 27.13
CA PHE A 461 -8.01 19.36 27.15
C PHE A 461 -8.30 20.46 28.16
N GLU A 462 -9.51 21.02 28.16
CA GLU A 462 -9.92 22.08 29.07
C GLU A 462 -9.93 21.59 30.53
N GLY A 463 -10.60 20.49 30.78
CA GLY A 463 -10.72 19.92 32.14
C GLY A 463 -9.42 19.33 32.68
N GLY A 464 -8.53 18.83 31.79
CA GLY A 464 -7.31 18.17 32.20
C GLY A 464 -6.09 19.10 32.34
N TYR A 465 -6.01 20.15 31.53
CA TYR A 465 -4.77 20.93 31.39
C TYR A 465 -4.91 22.43 31.57
N LEU A 466 -6.10 23.01 31.42
CA LEU A 466 -6.29 24.44 31.59
C LEU A 466 -6.68 24.78 33.03
N LEU A 467 -6.21 25.94 33.49
CA LEU A 467 -6.66 26.58 34.72
C LEU A 467 -7.21 27.95 34.37
N ASP A 468 -8.43 28.21 34.85
CA ASP A 468 -9.01 29.54 34.85
C ASP A 468 -8.65 30.24 36.15
N LEU A 469 -7.88 31.30 36.07
CA LEU A 469 -7.45 32.08 37.25
C LEU A 469 -8.49 33.12 37.69
N GLY A 470 -9.60 33.35 36.92
CA GLY A 470 -10.74 34.23 37.21
C GLY A 470 -10.46 35.46 38.10
N ASP A 471 -11.45 36.33 38.27
CA ASP A 471 -11.35 37.49 39.21
C ASP A 471 -11.27 37.07 40.68
N ASP A 472 -11.65 35.84 41.00
CA ASP A 472 -11.53 35.24 42.33
C ASP A 472 -10.20 34.44 42.42
N ALA A 473 -9.18 35.06 43.01
CA ALA A 473 -7.91 34.43 43.36
C ALA A 473 -8.04 33.23 44.36
N ALA A 474 -9.20 32.66 44.49
CA ALA A 474 -9.52 31.53 45.35
C ALA A 474 -9.34 30.16 44.69
N LEU A 475 -9.21 30.05 43.37
CA LEU A 475 -8.81 28.83 42.68
C LEU A 475 -7.28 28.75 42.70
N SER A 476 -6.73 28.47 43.85
CA SER A 476 -5.34 28.02 43.96
C SER A 476 -5.14 26.84 43.04
N PRO A 477 -4.09 26.87 42.18
CA PRO A 477 -3.65 25.66 41.49
C PRO A 477 -3.55 24.52 42.53
N ALA A 478 -3.77 23.29 42.07
CA ALA A 478 -3.77 22.11 42.93
C ALA A 478 -2.68 22.21 44.01
N PRO A 479 -2.94 21.77 45.28
CA PRO A 479 -2.03 22.02 46.39
C PRO A 479 -0.61 21.58 46.01
N MET A 480 0.30 22.55 46.02
CA MET A 480 1.69 22.28 45.71
C MET A 480 2.28 21.41 46.83
N PRO A 481 3.16 20.47 46.50
CA PRO A 481 3.80 19.65 47.53
C PRO A 481 4.57 20.49 48.56
N ASP A 482 4.47 20.16 49.85
CA ASP A 482 5.14 20.88 50.93
C ASP A 482 6.68 20.95 50.78
N TRP A 483 7.27 20.04 50.00
CA TRP A 483 8.71 20.01 49.74
C TRP A 483 9.17 21.01 48.69
N LEU A 484 8.26 21.66 47.96
CA LEU A 484 8.58 22.59 46.90
C LEU A 484 8.80 24.02 47.43
N SER A 485 10.02 24.48 47.33
CA SER A 485 10.42 25.84 47.76
C SER A 485 10.31 26.89 46.63
N LEU A 486 10.14 26.43 45.41
CA LEU A 486 10.15 27.29 44.22
C LEU A 486 8.84 28.05 44.05
N LYS A 487 8.94 29.34 43.76
CA LYS A 487 7.77 30.16 43.41
C LYS A 487 7.31 29.84 41.98
N SER A 488 6.02 29.86 41.75
CA SER A 488 5.38 29.65 40.45
C SER A 488 4.92 30.97 39.81
N GLN A 489 4.86 31.00 38.50
CA GLN A 489 4.45 32.16 37.70
C GLN A 489 3.94 31.73 36.34
N ALA A 490 3.02 32.49 35.75
CA ALA A 490 2.62 32.36 34.35
C ALA A 490 3.79 32.82 33.44
N TRP A 491 4.14 31.99 32.46
CA TRP A 491 5.25 32.24 31.55
C TRP A 491 4.84 32.08 30.08
N MET A 492 5.51 32.84 29.19
CA MET A 492 5.22 32.83 27.75
C MET A 492 3.84 33.38 27.36
N ASN A 493 3.30 34.30 28.15
CA ASN A 493 2.08 35.01 27.76
C ASN A 493 2.36 35.89 26.52
N LEU A 494 1.63 35.66 25.43
CA LEU A 494 1.72 36.45 24.20
C LEU A 494 0.58 37.47 24.06
N ASP A 495 -0.47 37.34 24.84
CA ASP A 495 -1.60 38.24 24.86
C ASP A 495 -1.30 39.41 25.80
N GLN A 496 -1.64 40.63 25.38
CA GLN A 496 -1.30 41.89 26.14
C GLN A 496 -2.16 42.06 27.40
N HIS A 497 -3.15 41.24 27.60
CA HIS A 497 -4.01 41.26 28.79
C HIS A 497 -3.57 40.22 29.81
N ASN A 498 -3.94 40.43 31.06
CA ASN A 498 -3.72 39.41 32.09
C ASN A 498 -4.39 38.12 31.65
N ALA A 499 -3.58 37.11 31.37
CA ALA A 499 -4.12 35.82 30.96
C ALA A 499 -4.90 35.22 32.13
N VAL A 500 -6.19 35.04 31.91
CA VAL A 500 -7.09 34.38 32.87
C VAL A 500 -6.93 32.87 32.79
N ILE A 501 -6.73 32.35 31.56
CA ILE A 501 -6.56 30.92 31.29
C ILE A 501 -5.07 30.59 31.07
N ILE A 502 -4.57 29.60 31.81
CA ILE A 502 -3.17 29.17 31.75
C ILE A 502 -3.06 27.64 31.64
N LEU A 503 -1.98 27.14 31.00
CA LEU A 503 -1.68 25.73 30.94
C LEU A 503 -1.00 25.27 32.23
N ASN A 504 -1.58 24.28 32.92
CA ASN A 504 -1.24 23.81 34.25
C ASN A 504 -0.06 22.81 34.27
N VAL A 505 1.16 23.22 33.86
CA VAL A 505 2.31 22.30 33.75
C VAL A 505 2.91 21.93 35.09
N LEU A 506 3.16 22.92 35.96
CA LEU A 506 3.90 22.68 37.22
C LEU A 506 3.17 21.79 38.21
N PRO A 507 1.91 22.01 38.56
CA PRO A 507 1.18 21.12 39.49
C PRO A 507 1.04 19.69 38.95
N LEU A 508 0.80 19.55 37.63
CA LEU A 508 0.72 18.22 36.99
C LEU A 508 2.06 17.49 37.00
N ALA A 509 3.17 18.20 36.78
CA ALA A 509 4.50 17.63 36.86
C ALA A 509 4.88 17.25 38.30
N ALA A 510 4.48 18.05 39.27
CA ALA A 510 4.71 17.77 40.70
C ALA A 510 3.88 16.56 41.19
N SER A 511 2.62 16.45 40.76
CA SER A 511 1.78 15.30 41.04
C SER A 511 2.33 14.01 40.43
N ALA A 512 2.88 14.07 39.25
CA ALA A 512 3.49 12.93 38.58
C ALA A 512 4.75 12.39 39.27
N LEU A 513 5.48 13.24 40.03
CA LEU A 513 6.61 12.81 40.86
C LEU A 513 6.15 12.16 42.18
N SER A 514 4.92 12.41 42.60
CA SER A 514 4.38 11.94 43.89
C SER A 514 3.49 10.71 43.76
N SER A 515 2.80 10.48 42.63
CA SER A 515 1.70 9.52 42.48
C SER A 515 1.74 8.61 41.25
N GLU A 516 2.82 8.54 40.49
CA GLU A 516 2.92 7.77 39.23
C GLU A 516 1.88 8.15 38.15
N ARG A 517 1.09 9.20 38.34
CA ARG A 517 0.12 9.67 37.35
C ARG A 517 0.82 10.56 36.32
N GLU A 518 1.16 9.99 35.18
CA GLU A 518 1.84 10.71 34.09
C GLU A 518 0.86 11.39 33.12
N GLN A 519 -0.10 12.16 33.64
CA GLN A 519 -1.12 12.85 32.83
C GLN A 519 -0.51 13.72 31.72
N LEU A 520 0.63 14.38 31.99
CA LEU A 520 1.32 15.23 30.99
C LEU A 520 1.78 14.47 29.74
N THR A 521 1.84 13.16 29.76
CA THR A 521 2.22 12.33 28.61
C THR A 521 1.21 12.46 27.47
N THR A 522 -0.07 12.69 27.79
CA THR A 522 -1.16 12.78 26.80
C THR A 522 -1.33 14.18 26.21
N LEU A 523 -0.73 15.22 26.81
CA LEU A 523 -0.92 16.61 26.42
C LEU A 523 -0.65 16.89 24.92
N CYS A 524 0.52 16.48 24.44
CA CYS A 524 0.94 16.72 23.07
C CYS A 524 0.10 15.92 22.06
N SER A 525 -0.20 14.66 22.37
CA SER A 525 -1.01 13.78 21.51
C SER A 525 -2.45 14.27 21.40
N LEU A 526 -3.03 14.74 22.53
CA LEU A 526 -4.36 15.31 22.57
C LEU A 526 -4.45 16.60 21.75
N PHE A 527 -3.45 17.48 21.86
CA PHE A 527 -3.39 18.71 21.06
C PHE A 527 -3.25 18.41 19.56
N ARG A 528 -2.46 17.40 19.21
CA ARG A 528 -2.35 16.94 17.80
C ARG A 528 -3.68 16.48 17.25
N LEU A 529 -4.46 15.74 18.05
CA LEU A 529 -5.82 15.34 17.67
C LEU A 529 -6.73 16.54 17.48
N LEU A 530 -6.70 17.52 18.38
CA LEU A 530 -7.46 18.77 18.25
C LEU A 530 -7.11 19.50 16.95
N VAL A 531 -5.83 19.67 16.65
CA VAL A 531 -5.37 20.31 15.40
C VAL A 531 -5.87 19.55 14.17
N SER A 532 -5.76 18.22 14.15
CA SER A 532 -6.17 17.39 13.01
C SER A 532 -7.67 17.45 12.77
N THR A 533 -8.48 17.37 13.83
CA THR A 533 -9.95 17.47 13.75
C THR A 533 -10.39 18.85 13.31
N THR A 534 -9.84 19.93 13.89
CA THR A 534 -10.17 21.31 13.52
C THR A 534 -9.85 21.60 12.06
N ARG A 535 -8.70 21.16 11.56
CA ARG A 535 -8.34 21.33 10.14
C ARG A 535 -9.31 20.64 9.18
N LEU A 536 -9.83 19.48 9.56
CA LEU A 536 -10.76 18.74 8.72
C LEU A 536 -12.18 19.33 8.75
N THR A 537 -12.58 19.92 9.86
CA THR A 537 -13.91 20.54 10.00
C THR A 537 -13.95 21.96 9.42
N SER A 538 -13.04 22.85 9.86
CA SER A 538 -13.05 24.27 9.49
C SER A 538 -12.09 24.63 8.36
N GLY A 539 -11.15 23.74 8.00
CA GLY A 539 -10.10 24.01 7.02
C GLY A 539 -8.95 24.88 7.56
N SER A 540 -9.04 25.39 8.79
CA SER A 540 -8.01 26.19 9.48
C SER A 540 -7.97 25.80 10.97
N VAL A 541 -7.01 26.36 11.72
CA VAL A 541 -6.94 26.19 13.19
C VAL A 541 -7.30 27.48 13.93
N GLU A 542 -8.12 28.33 13.31
CA GLU A 542 -8.55 29.60 13.92
C GLU A 542 -9.40 29.39 15.17
N ASP A 543 -10.20 28.34 15.22
CA ASP A 543 -11.07 28.01 16.36
C ASP A 543 -10.28 27.66 17.64
N ILE A 544 -9.01 27.31 17.53
CA ILE A 544 -8.11 26.99 18.64
C ILE A 544 -6.92 27.95 18.75
N ASP A 545 -6.97 29.14 18.14
CA ASP A 545 -5.87 30.10 18.10
C ASP A 545 -5.46 30.63 19.48
N ALA A 546 -6.42 30.70 20.41
CA ALA A 546 -6.18 31.09 21.80
C ALA A 546 -5.09 30.22 22.48
N VAL A 547 -5.00 28.94 22.12
CA VAL A 547 -4.00 28.03 22.66
C VAL A 547 -2.57 28.44 22.28
N LEU A 548 -2.39 29.05 21.10
CA LEU A 548 -1.07 29.55 20.66
C LEU A 548 -0.56 30.67 21.58
N GLY A 549 -1.45 31.52 22.09
CA GLY A 549 -1.13 32.60 23.02
C GLY A 549 -1.05 32.19 24.49
N CYS A 550 -1.65 31.05 24.84
CA CYS A 550 -1.82 30.58 26.22
C CYS A 550 -0.46 30.47 26.97
N PRO A 551 -0.32 31.08 28.15
CA PRO A 551 0.86 30.96 28.99
C PRO A 551 0.93 29.62 29.71
N LEU A 552 2.17 29.24 30.07
CA LEU A 552 2.44 28.06 30.88
C LEU A 552 2.60 28.43 32.35
N TYR A 553 1.95 27.68 33.25
CA TYR A 553 2.18 27.82 34.68
C TYR A 553 3.43 27.02 35.10
N MET A 554 4.51 27.73 35.34
CA MET A 554 5.83 27.16 35.59
C MET A 554 6.54 27.85 36.76
N MET A 555 7.73 27.41 37.10
CA MET A 555 8.55 27.99 38.16
C MET A 555 9.10 29.36 37.76
N ALA A 556 9.13 30.31 38.67
CA ALA A 556 9.56 31.70 38.46
C ALA A 556 10.98 31.83 37.87
N VAL A 557 11.86 30.88 38.13
CA VAL A 557 13.24 30.90 37.63
C VAL A 557 13.36 30.55 36.16
N THR A 558 12.45 29.72 35.67
CA THR A 558 12.37 29.44 34.22
C THR A 558 11.87 30.67 33.45
N THR A 559 11.22 31.59 34.14
CA THR A 559 10.52 32.78 33.59
C THR A 559 11.31 34.07 33.64
N SER A 560 12.27 34.25 34.56
CA SER A 560 12.94 35.52 34.80
C SER A 560 13.77 36.07 33.62
N THR A 561 13.86 35.34 32.54
CA THR A 561 14.63 35.70 31.34
C THR A 561 13.78 36.30 30.21
N ALA A 562 12.45 36.13 30.24
CA ALA A 562 11.58 36.54 29.13
C ALA A 562 11.39 38.06 29.02
N GLY A 563 11.38 38.78 30.12
CA GLY A 563 11.23 40.25 30.13
C GLY A 563 12.46 41.03 29.61
N ALA A 564 13.66 40.45 29.73
CA ALA A 564 14.91 41.07 29.28
C ALA A 564 15.26 40.73 27.83
N ALA A 565 14.78 39.61 27.30
CA ALA A 565 15.08 39.14 25.94
C ALA A 565 14.44 40.01 24.84
N SER A 566 13.38 40.79 25.16
CA SER A 566 12.75 41.70 24.19
C SER A 566 13.64 42.91 23.82
N ALA A 567 14.68 43.19 24.60
CA ALA A 567 15.52 44.36 24.40
C ALA A 567 16.95 44.07 23.87
N MET A 568 17.38 42.80 23.76
CA MET A 568 18.80 42.49 23.51
C MET A 568 18.99 41.46 22.40
N THR A 569 19.57 41.87 21.29
CA THR A 569 19.87 41.05 20.08
C THR A 569 21.33 40.55 20.01
N SER A 570 22.12 40.65 21.08
CA SER A 570 23.54 40.26 21.07
C SER A 570 23.79 38.87 21.66
N SER A 571 24.73 38.10 21.07
CA SER A 571 25.14 36.76 21.50
C SER A 571 25.65 36.72 22.96
N ASP A 572 26.16 37.83 23.46
CA ASP A 572 26.70 37.92 24.81
C ASP A 572 25.63 37.89 25.91
N SER A 573 24.44 38.43 25.62
CA SER A 573 23.30 38.38 26.53
C SER A 573 22.81 36.95 26.76
N ILE A 574 22.84 36.13 25.72
CA ILE A 574 22.38 34.71 25.76
C ILE A 574 23.28 33.89 26.69
N ASN A 575 24.59 34.07 26.60
CA ASN A 575 25.55 33.37 27.46
C ASN A 575 25.42 33.73 28.95
N ILE A 576 25.05 34.97 29.28
CA ILE A 576 24.82 35.43 30.66
C ILE A 576 23.58 34.76 31.24
N PHE A 577 22.49 34.62 30.47
CA PHE A 577 21.26 33.96 30.94
C PHE A 577 21.45 32.46 31.14
N ASP A 578 22.17 31.78 30.26
CA ASP A 578 22.49 30.37 30.41
C ASP A 578 23.37 30.15 31.65
N SER A 579 24.29 31.04 31.96
CA SER A 579 25.13 30.97 33.17
C SER A 579 24.32 31.18 34.45
N ALA A 580 23.37 32.11 34.46
CA ALA A 580 22.49 32.35 35.61
C ALA A 580 21.55 31.15 35.89
N PHE A 581 20.95 30.58 34.85
CA PHE A 581 20.12 29.38 34.97
C PHE A 581 20.97 28.20 35.46
N ARG A 582 22.17 28.00 34.92
CA ARG A 582 23.12 26.96 35.34
C ARG A 582 23.49 27.06 36.82
N ALA A 583 23.82 28.26 37.30
CA ALA A 583 24.13 28.51 38.70
C ALA A 583 22.93 28.24 39.61
N PHE A 584 21.77 28.68 39.23
CA PHE A 584 20.52 28.37 39.95
C PHE A 584 20.23 26.86 40.01
N PHE A 585 20.22 26.20 38.84
CA PHE A 585 19.90 24.76 38.76
C PHE A 585 20.88 23.90 39.53
N SER A 586 22.18 24.28 39.57
CA SER A 586 23.20 23.53 40.31
C SER A 586 22.92 23.46 41.82
N ASN A 587 22.31 24.53 42.38
CA ASN A 587 22.03 24.65 43.84
C ASN A 587 20.73 24.03 44.30
N LEU A 588 19.86 23.55 43.37
CA LEU A 588 18.58 22.94 43.73
C LEU A 588 18.75 21.56 44.34
N PRO A 589 17.84 21.17 45.27
CA PRO A 589 17.71 19.79 45.74
C PRO A 589 17.40 18.84 44.55
N ARG A 590 17.73 17.54 44.73
CA ARG A 590 17.55 16.55 43.65
C ARG A 590 16.12 16.47 43.12
N ARG A 591 15.10 16.44 44.01
CA ARG A 591 13.69 16.40 43.63
C ARG A 591 13.24 17.62 42.84
N GLU A 592 13.72 18.80 43.23
CA GLU A 592 13.42 20.04 42.50
C GLU A 592 14.12 20.08 41.12
N LYS A 593 15.34 19.53 41.02
CA LYS A 593 16.02 19.34 39.72
C LYS A 593 15.21 18.43 38.80
N GLU A 594 14.73 17.32 39.29
CA GLU A 594 13.89 16.39 38.52
C GLU A 594 12.59 17.09 38.04
N LEU A 595 11.94 17.86 38.93
CA LEU A 595 10.73 18.62 38.60
C LEU A 595 11.01 19.71 37.56
N VAL A 596 12.07 20.50 37.72
CA VAL A 596 12.46 21.53 36.75
C VAL A 596 12.73 20.92 35.40
N THR A 597 13.49 19.81 35.34
CA THR A 597 13.78 19.12 34.10
C THR A 597 12.50 18.61 33.44
N LYS A 598 11.58 18.01 34.19
CA LYS A 598 10.29 17.51 33.66
C LYS A 598 9.45 18.67 33.13
N CYS A 599 9.36 19.80 33.83
CA CYS A 599 8.63 20.97 33.35
C CYS A 599 9.25 21.57 32.06
N VAL A 600 10.57 21.71 32.01
CA VAL A 600 11.27 22.24 30.81
C VAL A 600 11.10 21.28 29.65
N PHE A 601 11.17 19.96 29.86
CA PHE A 601 10.93 18.94 28.84
C PHE A 601 9.52 19.03 28.28
N VAL A 602 8.51 19.08 29.15
CA VAL A 602 7.09 19.20 28.75
C VAL A 602 6.87 20.51 27.98
N ALA A 603 7.39 21.63 28.48
CA ALA A 603 7.27 22.93 27.81
C ALA A 603 7.94 22.94 26.42
N THR A 604 9.11 22.29 26.29
CA THR A 604 9.80 22.12 25.00
C THR A 604 8.96 21.35 24.00
N ASN A 605 8.43 20.18 24.40
CA ASN A 605 7.59 19.36 23.53
C ASN A 605 6.27 20.05 23.18
N TRP A 606 5.63 20.67 24.17
CA TRP A 606 4.43 21.47 23.94
C TRP A 606 4.66 22.59 22.90
N THR A 607 5.73 23.35 23.06
CA THR A 607 6.05 24.44 22.12
C THR A 607 6.34 23.92 20.71
N ARG A 608 6.98 22.73 20.59
CA ARG A 608 7.16 22.05 19.29
C ARG A 608 5.82 21.68 18.66
N GLU A 609 4.89 21.11 19.43
CA GLU A 609 3.57 20.74 18.91
C GLU A 609 2.74 21.98 18.54
N LEU A 610 2.80 23.07 19.31
CA LEU A 610 2.19 24.34 18.91
C LEU A 610 2.75 24.81 17.55
N LEU A 611 4.07 24.78 17.37
CA LEU A 611 4.70 25.17 16.11
C LEU A 611 4.26 24.26 14.96
N ASN A 612 4.20 22.95 15.16
CA ASN A 612 3.70 21.98 14.16
C ASN A 612 2.22 22.25 13.81
N GLY A 613 1.41 22.53 14.81
CA GLY A 613 -0.02 22.82 14.63
C GLY A 613 -0.28 24.11 13.85
N PHE A 614 0.47 25.17 14.12
CA PHE A 614 0.21 26.51 13.56
C PHE A 614 1.15 26.94 12.43
N CYS A 615 2.15 26.14 12.03
CA CYS A 615 3.17 26.53 11.03
C CYS A 615 2.60 26.84 9.64
N MET A 616 1.45 26.28 9.27
CA MET A 616 0.82 26.45 7.96
C MET A 616 -0.16 27.63 7.90
N GLU A 617 -0.44 28.28 9.04
CA GLU A 617 -1.42 29.36 9.12
C GLU A 617 -0.93 30.64 8.43
N LYS A 618 -1.87 31.32 7.74
CA LYS A 618 -1.56 32.49 6.91
C LYS A 618 -1.81 33.80 7.63
N SER A 619 -2.57 33.82 8.73
CA SER A 619 -2.89 34.99 9.52
C SER A 619 -1.60 35.69 9.98
N THR A 620 -1.57 37.01 9.83
CA THR A 620 -0.39 37.86 10.26
C THR A 620 -0.20 37.79 11.76
N GLU A 621 -1.27 37.78 12.53
CA GLU A 621 -1.24 37.69 13.99
C GLU A 621 -0.65 36.37 14.45
N MET A 622 -1.18 35.26 13.94
CA MET A 622 -0.68 33.91 14.25
C MET A 622 0.80 33.75 13.86
N ARG A 623 1.23 34.31 12.73
CA ARG A 623 2.64 34.29 12.33
C ARG A 623 3.54 35.03 13.31
N VAL A 624 3.09 36.13 13.90
CA VAL A 624 3.84 36.86 14.93
C VAL A 624 3.97 36.01 16.19
N LYS A 625 2.85 35.44 16.66
CA LYS A 625 2.82 34.52 17.82
C LYS A 625 3.70 33.28 17.57
N THR A 626 3.60 32.66 16.38
CA THR A 626 4.45 31.51 15.99
C THR A 626 5.94 31.84 16.00
N ARG A 627 6.35 33.01 15.49
CA ARG A 627 7.77 33.44 15.56
C ARG A 627 8.24 33.63 16.99
N GLN A 628 7.38 34.12 17.87
CA GLN A 628 7.73 34.25 19.28
C GLN A 628 7.89 32.89 19.93
N ARG A 629 6.97 31.93 19.66
CA ARG A 629 7.11 30.55 20.13
C ARG A 629 8.38 29.87 19.63
N LEU A 630 8.82 30.16 18.41
CA LEU A 630 10.08 29.63 17.90
C LEU A 630 11.30 30.16 18.71
N ARG A 631 11.29 31.45 19.11
CA ARG A 631 12.32 31.99 20.00
C ARG A 631 12.27 31.36 21.38
N ASP A 632 11.06 31.17 21.92
CA ASP A 632 10.84 30.51 23.20
C ASP A 632 11.37 29.09 23.19
N LEU A 633 11.15 28.35 22.09
CA LEU A 633 11.65 26.98 21.89
C LEU A 633 13.17 26.91 21.97
N VAL A 634 13.88 27.82 21.29
CA VAL A 634 15.35 27.86 21.33
C VAL A 634 15.85 28.12 22.76
N GLY A 635 15.17 28.97 23.53
CA GLY A 635 15.49 29.21 24.94
C GLY A 635 15.22 28.00 25.83
N LEU A 636 14.14 27.26 25.56
CA LEU A 636 13.78 26.03 26.27
C LEU A 636 14.77 24.88 26.01
N GLU A 637 15.17 24.68 24.75
CA GLU A 637 16.12 23.63 24.36
C GLU A 637 17.46 23.82 25.07
N ARG A 638 17.99 25.05 25.14
CA ARG A 638 19.21 25.33 25.89
C ARG A 638 19.09 25.04 27.38
N LYS A 639 17.95 25.41 27.99
CA LYS A 639 17.70 25.09 29.41
C LYS A 639 17.60 23.57 29.63
N LEU A 640 16.98 22.86 28.68
CA LEU A 640 16.88 21.41 28.74
C LEU A 640 18.25 20.75 28.65
N ASP A 641 19.15 21.24 27.78
CA ASP A 641 20.52 20.74 27.66
C ASP A 641 21.29 20.91 28.98
N ILE A 642 21.14 22.07 29.64
CA ILE A 642 21.73 22.30 30.97
C ILE A 642 21.20 21.30 32.00
N CYS A 643 19.87 21.09 32.04
CA CYS A 643 19.25 20.15 32.97
C CYS A 643 19.77 18.72 32.76
N LEU A 644 19.81 18.26 31.50
CA LEU A 644 20.26 16.91 31.14
C LEU A 644 21.76 16.72 31.44
N GLU A 645 22.60 17.72 31.20
CA GLU A 645 24.03 17.66 31.53
C GLU A 645 24.26 17.38 33.03
N PHE A 646 23.49 18.04 33.90
CA PHE A 646 23.58 17.83 35.34
C PHE A 646 23.03 16.45 35.77
N LEU A 647 21.92 16.00 35.20
CA LEU A 647 21.36 14.68 35.53
C LEU A 647 22.28 13.55 35.08
N LEU A 648 22.89 13.64 33.89
CA LEU A 648 23.85 12.65 33.42
C LEU A 648 25.08 12.56 34.33
N ARG A 649 25.60 13.70 34.80
CA ARG A 649 26.71 13.73 35.76
C ARG A 649 26.33 13.04 37.11
N LEU A 650 25.10 13.23 37.57
CA LEU A 650 24.61 12.57 38.77
C LEU A 650 24.52 11.05 38.60
N MET A 651 24.09 10.58 37.43
CA MET A 651 23.99 9.14 37.11
C MET A 651 25.36 8.47 36.98
N VAL A 652 26.39 9.19 36.53
CA VAL A 652 27.76 8.66 36.42
C VAL A 652 28.50 8.66 37.75
N SER A 653 28.07 9.50 38.71
CA SER A 653 28.70 9.64 40.04
C SER A 653 28.02 8.78 41.12
N SER A 654 26.88 8.18 40.86
CA SER A 654 26.18 7.21 41.68
C SER A 654 26.50 5.78 41.28
#